data_55de99bdaf12728bfc4d30d83b8c141b
#
_entry.id   55de99bdaf12728bfc4d30d83b8c141b
#
_cell.length_a   1.000
_cell.length_b   1.000
_cell.length_c   1.000
_cell.angle_alpha   90.00
_cell.angle_beta   90.00
_cell.angle_gamma   90.00
#
_symmetry.space_group_name_H-M   'P 1'
#
loop_
_entity.id
_entity.type
_entity.pdbx_description
1 polymer ?
#
loop_
_entity_poly.entity_id
_entity_poly.type
_entity_poly.pdbx_seq_one_letter_code
_entity_poly.pdbx_strand_id
1 'polypeptide(L)'
;MTTVRSGRHAGIVTLLLLVLAAALTPTSSSAADGAWWDPVARPAPDSEIGVTGEPFKGTDSAGRVRGFVDAHNHIMSNEAFGGRLICGKAFSDEGIADALKDCPEHYPDGSLAVFDFITGGGDGRHDPDGWPTFADWPAHDSLTHQQNYYAWIERAWRGGQRVLVNDLVTNGVICSVYFFKDRGCDEMTSIRLQAELTYRMQDHVDAMYGGPGKGWFRVVTDSAQAREVIEQGKLAVVLGVETSEPFGCKMILDIAQCDREDIDAGLDELYDLGVRSMFLCHKFDNALCGVRFDSGALGTAVNVGQFLSTGTFWRTEPCTGPQHDNPIGLAAAPAAEKHLPAGVEVPSYDADARCNVRGLTGLGEYAVRGMMKRGMMLEIDHMSVKAAGRVLDLFESAAYPGVLSSHSWMDLNWTERVYRLGGFTAQYMNGSEQFVAEAGRTEQLRDTYGVGYGFGTDMNGVGGWPAPRGADAPDPVTYPYRSVDGGSVLDRQTTGQRTWDLNTDGAAHYGLVPDWIEDIRRVGGQHVVDDLFRGAESYLTTWGATERHRPAADLARDARATASSAEWSPFTSYAPARAVDGDRGTRWASDRTDDQWLSLDLGATHRIGRVTLDWERAYAGSYRVDVSNDGTDWRTVWSTTAGDGGLDTAVFTPAEARQVRVVGLKRGTRYGYSLHEVGVHAR
;
A
#
# COMPACT_ATOMS: atom_id res chain seq x y z
N MET A 1 21.45 55.93 -83.23
CA MET A 1 22.86 55.59 -83.38
C MET A 1 23.42 55.57 -82.00
N THR A 2 23.82 54.53 -81.31
CA THR A 2 24.62 53.40 -81.65
C THR A 2 24.36 52.27 -80.64
N THR A 3 24.23 51.08 -81.19
CA THR A 3 24.15 49.81 -80.45
C THR A 3 25.40 49.48 -79.66
N VAL A 4 25.30 49.03 -78.40
CA VAL A 4 26.36 48.30 -77.70
C VAL A 4 25.81 47.02 -77.07
N ARG A 5 26.50 45.92 -77.42
CA ARG A 5 26.23 44.54 -77.08
C ARG A 5 26.18 44.27 -75.59
N SER A 6 25.13 43.70 -75.09
CA SER A 6 25.05 42.95 -73.86
C SER A 6 25.28 41.48 -74.08
N GLY A 7 26.28 40.90 -73.47
CA GLY A 7 26.51 39.48 -73.63
C GLY A 7 27.86 39.01 -73.14
N ARG A 8 27.99 38.85 -71.77
CA ARG A 8 29.06 38.04 -71.18
C ARG A 8 28.98 37.93 -69.60
N HIS A 9 27.91 38.37 -68.99
CA HIS A 9 27.84 38.30 -67.53
C HIS A 9 26.80 37.26 -66.97
N ALA A 10 26.06 36.57 -67.84
CA ALA A 10 25.05 35.60 -67.35
C ALA A 10 25.63 34.21 -66.97
N GLY A 11 26.84 33.88 -67.46
CA GLY A 11 27.43 32.54 -67.22
C GLY A 11 28.20 32.39 -65.87
N ILE A 12 28.68 33.49 -65.34
CA ILE A 12 29.45 33.43 -64.07
C ILE A 12 28.55 33.45 -62.81
N VAL A 13 27.42 34.13 -62.91
CA VAL A 13 26.46 34.18 -61.77
C VAL A 13 25.74 32.86 -61.59
N THR A 14 25.48 32.10 -62.67
CA THR A 14 24.85 30.77 -62.59
C THR A 14 25.79 29.70 -62.04
N LEU A 15 27.08 29.80 -62.26
CA LEU A 15 28.09 28.87 -61.72
C LEU A 15 28.36 29.13 -60.21
N LEU A 16 28.33 30.40 -59.76
CA LEU A 16 28.45 30.73 -58.33
C LEU A 16 27.22 30.33 -57.54
N LEU A 17 26.01 30.39 -58.09
CA LEU A 17 24.81 29.94 -57.41
C LEU A 17 24.72 28.39 -57.30
N LEU A 18 25.28 27.64 -58.25
CA LEU A 18 25.38 26.19 -58.18
C LEU A 18 26.45 25.71 -57.20
N VAL A 19 27.52 26.43 -56.98
CA VAL A 19 28.54 26.10 -55.98
C VAL A 19 28.10 26.50 -54.55
N LEU A 20 27.32 27.55 -54.36
CA LEU A 20 26.70 27.88 -53.06
C LEU A 20 25.52 26.95 -52.73
N ALA A 21 24.79 26.40 -53.70
CA ALA A 21 23.71 25.44 -53.44
C ALA A 21 24.24 24.03 -53.07
N ALA A 22 25.46 23.67 -53.49
CA ALA A 22 26.09 22.42 -53.10
C ALA A 22 26.74 22.45 -51.69
N ALA A 23 26.94 23.66 -51.11
CA ALA A 23 27.50 23.82 -49.75
C ALA A 23 26.43 23.99 -48.67
N LEU A 24 25.11 23.96 -49.03
CA LEU A 24 23.97 24.07 -48.10
C LEU A 24 23.07 22.83 -48.17
N THR A 25 23.61 21.66 -48.46
CA THR A 25 22.94 20.44 -48.01
C THR A 25 23.10 20.42 -46.50
N PRO A 26 22.02 20.46 -45.72
CA PRO A 26 22.13 20.10 -44.33
C PRO A 26 22.66 18.67 -44.34
N THR A 27 23.89 18.47 -43.89
CA THR A 27 24.25 17.20 -43.30
C THR A 27 23.25 17.02 -42.20
N SER A 28 22.17 16.28 -42.45
CA SER A 28 21.47 15.60 -41.40
C SER A 28 22.55 14.74 -40.74
N SER A 29 23.17 15.28 -39.66
CA SER A 29 23.70 14.42 -38.63
C SER A 29 22.49 13.59 -38.25
N SER A 30 22.41 12.33 -38.68
CA SER A 30 21.68 11.35 -37.95
C SER A 30 22.29 11.42 -36.54
N ALA A 31 21.66 12.13 -35.62
CA ALA A 31 21.78 11.80 -34.27
C ALA A 31 21.58 10.28 -34.27
N ALA A 32 22.57 9.51 -33.89
CA ALA A 32 22.36 8.12 -33.58
C ALA A 32 21.16 8.16 -32.62
N ASP A 33 20.01 7.64 -33.07
CA ASP A 33 18.87 7.56 -32.17
C ASP A 33 19.35 6.75 -30.98
N GLY A 34 19.59 7.47 -29.85
CA GLY A 34 19.98 6.86 -28.58
C GLY A 34 18.93 5.80 -28.24
N ALA A 35 19.32 4.76 -27.56
CA ALA A 35 18.35 3.77 -27.11
C ALA A 35 17.25 4.47 -26.29
N TRP A 36 16.00 4.03 -26.42
CA TRP A 36 14.85 4.68 -25.77
C TRP A 36 14.98 4.72 -24.25
N TRP A 37 15.80 3.86 -23.67
CA TRP A 37 16.09 3.78 -22.23
C TRP A 37 17.25 4.66 -21.77
N ASP A 38 17.89 5.40 -22.67
CA ASP A 38 18.92 6.37 -22.35
C ASP A 38 18.32 7.78 -22.42
N PRO A 39 18.54 8.64 -21.41
CA PRO A 39 17.99 9.98 -21.41
C PRO A 39 18.59 10.83 -22.51
N VAL A 40 17.79 11.68 -23.12
CA VAL A 40 18.20 12.69 -24.08
C VAL A 40 18.99 13.79 -23.39
N ALA A 41 18.60 14.15 -22.18
CA ALA A 41 19.27 15.16 -21.35
C ALA A 41 19.02 14.86 -19.85
N ARG A 42 20.06 15.05 -19.03
CA ARG A 42 19.94 15.02 -17.57
C ARG A 42 20.32 16.38 -16.99
N PRO A 43 19.85 16.75 -15.80
CA PRO A 43 20.44 17.83 -15.03
C PRO A 43 21.97 17.61 -14.90
N ALA A 44 22.74 18.67 -14.80
CA ALA A 44 24.18 18.58 -14.58
C ALA A 44 24.61 19.57 -13.49
N PRO A 45 25.13 19.10 -12.37
CA PRO A 45 25.50 17.70 -12.05
C PRO A 45 24.30 16.79 -11.71
N ASP A 46 24.51 15.47 -11.85
CA ASP A 46 23.54 14.44 -11.43
C ASP A 46 24.26 13.16 -10.98
N SER A 47 23.50 12.20 -10.44
CA SER A 47 24.00 10.89 -10.05
C SER A 47 24.27 10.00 -11.27
N GLU A 48 25.35 9.23 -11.21
CA GLU A 48 25.51 8.10 -12.11
C GLU A 48 24.58 6.95 -11.69
N ILE A 49 24.07 6.17 -12.65
CA ILE A 49 23.26 4.99 -12.33
C ILE A 49 24.09 3.71 -12.21
N GLY A 50 25.34 3.69 -12.74
CA GLY A 50 26.22 2.53 -12.68
C GLY A 50 25.68 1.30 -13.43
N VAL A 51 24.88 1.50 -14.49
CA VAL A 51 24.27 0.42 -15.28
C VAL A 51 24.48 0.65 -16.77
N THR A 52 24.84 -0.42 -17.49
CA THR A 52 24.97 -0.43 -18.95
C THR A 52 24.11 -1.55 -19.55
N GLY A 53 23.92 -1.51 -20.87
CA GLY A 53 23.12 -2.53 -21.58
C GLY A 53 21.61 -2.23 -21.59
N GLU A 54 20.87 -3.07 -22.27
CA GLU A 54 19.43 -2.92 -22.47
C GLU A 54 18.65 -3.40 -21.24
N PRO A 55 17.66 -2.63 -20.73
CA PRO A 55 16.78 -3.12 -19.70
C PRO A 55 15.90 -4.25 -20.23
N PHE A 56 15.56 -5.20 -19.35
CA PHE A 56 14.63 -6.28 -19.68
C PHE A 56 13.25 -5.74 -20.02
N LYS A 57 12.55 -6.35 -21.00
CA LYS A 57 11.22 -5.89 -21.44
C LYS A 57 10.10 -6.00 -20.40
N GLY A 58 10.30 -6.76 -19.33
CA GLY A 58 9.31 -6.93 -18.28
C GLY A 58 8.28 -8.02 -18.52
N THR A 59 8.39 -8.80 -19.61
CA THR A 59 7.49 -9.93 -19.90
C THR A 59 8.26 -11.18 -20.28
N ASP A 60 7.72 -12.35 -19.95
CA ASP A 60 8.23 -13.64 -20.42
C ASP A 60 7.68 -14.00 -21.82
N SER A 61 8.11 -15.14 -22.36
CA SER A 61 7.67 -15.62 -23.67
C SER A 61 6.18 -15.95 -23.78
N ALA A 62 5.48 -16.07 -22.65
CA ALA A 62 4.04 -16.27 -22.58
C ALA A 62 3.25 -14.95 -22.38
N GLY A 63 3.96 -13.80 -22.38
CA GLY A 63 3.36 -12.48 -22.16
C GLY A 63 3.00 -12.18 -20.69
N ARG A 64 3.44 -13.02 -19.73
CA ARG A 64 3.24 -12.74 -18.32
C ARG A 64 4.30 -11.74 -17.85
N VAL A 65 3.93 -10.88 -16.93
CA VAL A 65 4.87 -9.93 -16.33
C VAL A 65 5.98 -10.70 -15.59
N ARG A 66 7.22 -10.30 -15.83
CA ARG A 66 8.40 -10.80 -15.14
C ARG A 66 9.21 -9.62 -14.62
N GLY A 67 9.50 -9.62 -13.34
CA GLY A 67 10.26 -8.60 -12.64
C GLY A 67 9.87 -8.55 -11.17
N PHE A 68 10.70 -7.96 -10.37
CA PHE A 68 10.40 -7.83 -8.94
C PHE A 68 9.46 -6.65 -8.67
N VAL A 69 8.77 -6.75 -7.54
CA VAL A 69 7.90 -5.71 -6.98
C VAL A 69 8.43 -5.29 -5.62
N ASP A 70 8.61 -3.99 -5.44
CA ASP A 70 8.62 -3.36 -4.14
C ASP A 70 7.19 -2.95 -3.81
N ALA A 71 6.59 -3.62 -2.84
CA ALA A 71 5.19 -3.47 -2.50
C ALA A 71 4.94 -2.38 -1.45
N HIS A 72 6.01 -1.74 -0.93
CA HIS A 72 5.92 -0.75 0.13
C HIS A 72 7.15 0.17 0.17
N ASN A 73 6.97 1.40 -0.27
CA ASN A 73 8.03 2.41 -0.35
C ASN A 73 7.47 3.82 -0.18
N HIS A 74 8.28 4.77 0.27
CA HIS A 74 7.88 6.14 0.59
C HIS A 74 8.72 7.19 -0.15
N ILE A 75 8.57 7.28 -1.48
CA ILE A 75 9.40 8.16 -2.33
C ILE A 75 9.35 9.61 -1.86
N MET A 76 8.16 10.13 -1.53
CA MET A 76 7.91 11.53 -1.22
C MET A 76 7.83 11.84 0.28
N SER A 77 8.37 10.98 1.15
CA SER A 77 8.27 11.18 2.60
C SER A 77 9.06 12.39 3.13
N ASN A 78 9.92 12.99 2.31
CA ASN A 78 10.49 14.30 2.63
C ASN A 78 9.41 15.40 2.80
N GLU A 79 8.21 15.19 2.27
CA GLU A 79 7.05 16.06 2.45
C GLU A 79 6.14 15.62 3.60
N ALA A 80 6.42 14.47 4.21
CA ALA A 80 5.73 13.97 5.39
C ALA A 80 6.19 14.69 6.68
N PHE A 81 5.53 14.40 7.79
CA PHE A 81 5.93 14.80 9.14
C PHE A 81 6.22 16.30 9.32
N GLY A 82 5.55 17.15 8.54
CA GLY A 82 5.78 18.59 8.55
C GLY A 82 6.80 19.11 7.54
N GLY A 83 7.40 18.22 6.73
CA GLY A 83 8.22 18.57 5.57
C GLY A 83 9.71 18.82 5.86
N ARG A 84 10.22 18.38 7.02
CA ARG A 84 11.64 18.54 7.38
C ARG A 84 12.26 17.36 8.14
N LEU A 85 11.49 16.34 8.47
CA LEU A 85 12.03 15.18 9.18
C LEU A 85 13.01 14.40 8.30
N ILE A 86 12.64 14.20 7.04
CA ILE A 86 13.48 13.54 6.04
C ILE A 86 14.16 14.63 5.21
N CYS A 87 15.47 14.74 5.34
CA CYS A 87 16.28 15.74 4.62
C CYS A 87 16.51 15.30 3.17
N GLY A 88 16.45 16.25 2.24
CA GLY A 88 16.64 16.02 0.81
C GLY A 88 15.31 15.80 0.05
N LYS A 89 15.39 15.77 -1.28
CA LYS A 89 14.24 15.63 -2.19
C LYS A 89 14.44 14.42 -3.09
N ALA A 90 13.34 13.76 -3.47
CA ALA A 90 13.39 12.64 -4.42
C ALA A 90 13.83 13.05 -5.83
N PHE A 91 13.64 14.32 -6.20
CA PHE A 91 14.08 14.90 -7.47
C PHE A 91 14.15 16.43 -7.37
N SER A 92 14.87 17.07 -8.28
CA SER A 92 14.84 18.51 -8.49
C SER A 92 15.14 18.83 -9.96
N ASP A 93 14.46 19.83 -10.51
CA ASP A 93 14.74 20.33 -11.86
C ASP A 93 16.13 21.00 -11.95
N GLU A 94 16.69 21.42 -10.83
CA GLU A 94 18.04 21.97 -10.70
C GLU A 94 19.10 20.88 -10.51
N GLY A 95 18.72 19.60 -10.44
CA GLY A 95 19.57 18.44 -10.29
C GLY A 95 19.93 18.11 -8.84
N ILE A 96 20.88 17.18 -8.69
CA ILE A 96 21.23 16.57 -7.40
C ILE A 96 21.81 17.57 -6.39
N ALA A 97 22.51 18.61 -6.85
CA ALA A 97 23.08 19.62 -5.97
C ALA A 97 22.03 20.45 -5.19
N ASP A 98 20.81 20.54 -5.72
CA ASP A 98 19.67 21.08 -4.96
C ASP A 98 18.90 19.99 -4.23
N ALA A 99 18.71 18.83 -4.86
CA ALA A 99 17.91 17.76 -4.29
C ALA A 99 18.53 17.15 -3.03
N LEU A 100 19.84 16.88 -3.04
CA LEU A 100 20.56 16.18 -1.96
C LEU A 100 21.70 17.03 -1.42
N LYS A 101 21.40 18.28 -1.12
CA LYS A 101 22.33 19.20 -0.46
C LYS A 101 22.48 18.88 1.03
N ASP A 102 23.31 19.66 1.71
CA ASP A 102 23.53 19.56 3.15
C ASP A 102 22.21 19.61 3.94
N CYS A 103 22.20 18.91 5.07
CA CYS A 103 21.05 18.81 5.99
C CYS A 103 21.20 19.77 7.19
N PRO A 104 20.86 21.06 7.06
CA PRO A 104 21.09 22.05 8.12
C PRO A 104 20.32 21.74 9.41
N GLU A 105 19.23 20.98 9.34
CA GLU A 105 18.46 20.53 10.50
C GLU A 105 19.22 19.50 11.36
N HIS A 106 20.24 18.87 10.80
CA HIS A 106 21.05 17.86 11.48
C HIS A 106 22.37 18.42 12.05
N TYR A 107 22.71 19.68 11.74
CA TYR A 107 23.94 20.31 12.25
C TYR A 107 23.95 20.43 13.78
N PRO A 108 25.16 20.38 14.42
CA PRO A 108 26.46 20.42 13.73
C PRO A 108 27.06 19.05 13.38
N ASP A 109 26.57 17.96 13.94
CA ASP A 109 27.19 16.64 13.87
C ASP A 109 26.17 15.48 13.77
N GLY A 110 25.04 15.70 13.15
CA GLY A 110 23.97 14.70 13.03
C GLY A 110 23.12 14.53 14.30
N SER A 111 23.53 15.12 15.42
CA SER A 111 22.87 14.90 16.73
C SER A 111 21.42 15.40 16.81
N LEU A 112 20.97 16.20 15.85
CA LEU A 112 19.58 16.65 15.73
C LEU A 112 18.71 15.72 14.85
N ALA A 113 19.31 14.73 14.19
CA ALA A 113 18.61 13.66 13.48
C ALA A 113 18.05 12.63 14.47
N VAL A 114 17.12 13.06 15.32
CA VAL A 114 16.65 12.32 16.51
C VAL A 114 16.13 10.92 16.17
N PHE A 115 15.50 10.73 15.00
CA PHE A 115 14.97 9.45 14.61
C PHE A 115 16.04 8.47 14.13
N ASP A 116 17.20 8.92 13.63
CA ASP A 116 18.28 8.02 13.25
C ASP A 116 18.78 7.18 14.43
N PHE A 117 18.90 7.75 15.63
CA PHE A 117 19.31 6.98 16.80
C PHE A 117 18.15 6.30 17.55
N ILE A 118 16.91 6.78 17.43
CA ILE A 118 15.74 6.10 18.04
C ILE A 118 15.47 4.77 17.32
N THR A 119 15.60 4.71 16.00
CA THR A 119 15.25 3.57 15.16
C THR A 119 16.46 2.87 14.56
N GLY A 120 17.54 3.57 14.23
CA GLY A 120 18.75 3.03 13.63
C GLY A 120 19.75 2.39 14.60
N GLY A 121 19.61 2.64 15.91
CA GLY A 121 20.41 1.99 16.95
C GLY A 121 21.83 2.55 17.18
N GLY A 122 22.24 3.59 16.43
CA GLY A 122 23.50 4.33 16.61
C GLY A 122 23.39 5.46 17.64
N ASP A 123 24.44 6.29 17.74
CA ASP A 123 24.41 7.52 18.54
C ASP A 123 23.85 8.72 17.75
N GLY A 124 23.44 8.49 16.48
CA GLY A 124 22.87 9.48 15.56
C GLY A 124 23.89 10.47 15.00
N ARG A 125 25.16 10.37 15.41
CA ARG A 125 26.20 11.28 14.95
C ARG A 125 26.69 10.91 13.57
N HIS A 126 26.66 11.88 12.66
CA HIS A 126 27.14 11.74 11.29
C HIS A 126 27.49 13.11 10.70
N ASP A 127 28.29 13.12 9.64
CA ASP A 127 28.52 14.30 8.83
C ASP A 127 27.27 14.59 7.99
N PRO A 128 26.54 15.70 8.24
CA PRO A 128 25.30 16.03 7.53
C PRO A 128 25.51 16.65 6.15
N ASP A 129 26.76 16.81 5.69
CA ASP A 129 27.07 17.36 4.38
C ASP A 129 26.64 16.38 3.27
N GLY A 130 25.83 16.87 2.34
CA GLY A 130 25.31 16.11 1.20
C GLY A 130 26.20 16.20 -0.04
N TRP A 131 25.60 16.59 -1.17
CA TRP A 131 26.35 16.76 -2.42
C TRP A 131 27.50 17.77 -2.28
N PRO A 132 28.72 17.47 -2.80
CA PRO A 132 29.10 16.25 -3.52
C PRO A 132 29.76 15.16 -2.64
N THR A 133 29.95 15.39 -1.36
CA THR A 133 30.78 14.56 -0.47
C THR A 133 30.11 13.26 -0.04
N PHE A 134 28.89 13.33 0.44
CA PHE A 134 28.15 12.17 0.96
C PHE A 134 28.98 11.31 1.92
N ALA A 135 29.68 11.97 2.89
CA ALA A 135 30.61 11.28 3.77
C ALA A 135 29.92 10.16 4.56
N ASP A 136 28.80 10.47 5.23
CA ASP A 136 28.14 9.56 6.16
C ASP A 136 26.70 9.18 5.76
N TRP A 137 26.11 9.86 4.77
CA TRP A 137 24.77 9.53 4.27
C TRP A 137 24.71 9.59 2.74
N PRO A 138 23.74 8.91 2.08
CA PRO A 138 22.85 7.90 2.66
C PRO A 138 23.60 6.66 3.16
N ALA A 139 23.11 6.07 4.24
CA ALA A 139 23.58 4.82 4.81
C ALA A 139 22.39 3.97 5.26
N HIS A 140 22.57 2.69 5.48
CA HIS A 140 21.50 1.77 5.84
C HIS A 140 20.78 2.13 7.17
N ASP A 141 21.38 2.99 7.98
CA ASP A 141 20.90 3.48 9.28
C ASP A 141 20.73 5.00 9.36
N SER A 142 20.92 5.73 8.25
CA SER A 142 20.67 7.17 8.17
C SER A 142 19.23 7.48 7.75
N LEU A 143 18.27 7.15 8.60
CA LEU A 143 16.85 7.01 8.28
C LEU A 143 16.11 8.32 8.05
N THR A 144 16.71 9.46 8.41
CA THR A 144 16.15 10.81 8.24
C THR A 144 16.76 11.57 7.06
N HIS A 145 17.31 10.84 6.10
CA HIS A 145 17.81 11.36 4.82
C HIS A 145 17.07 10.76 3.64
N GLN A 146 16.93 11.51 2.55
CA GLN A 146 16.32 11.02 1.31
C GLN A 146 17.17 9.90 0.68
N GLN A 147 16.59 8.72 0.54
CA GLN A 147 17.25 7.54 -0.02
C GLN A 147 16.57 7.01 -1.30
N ASN A 148 15.49 7.69 -1.74
CA ASN A 148 14.71 7.40 -2.94
C ASN A 148 14.95 8.43 -4.07
N TYR A 149 16.18 8.93 -4.25
CA TYR A 149 16.47 9.83 -5.35
C TYR A 149 16.17 9.16 -6.70
N TYR A 150 15.56 9.87 -7.64
CA TYR A 150 15.01 9.27 -8.88
C TYR A 150 16.06 8.45 -9.66
N ALA A 151 17.32 8.88 -9.72
CA ALA A 151 18.36 8.14 -10.43
C ALA A 151 18.72 6.81 -9.76
N TRP A 152 18.53 6.70 -8.45
CA TRP A 152 18.69 5.44 -7.72
C TRP A 152 17.51 4.50 -8.00
N ILE A 153 16.29 5.03 -8.13
CA ILE A 153 15.12 4.24 -8.57
C ILE A 153 15.31 3.78 -10.02
N GLU A 154 15.89 4.63 -10.90
CA GLU A 154 16.24 4.24 -12.26
C GLU A 154 17.18 3.03 -12.29
N ARG A 155 18.18 2.98 -11.39
CA ARG A 155 19.08 1.83 -11.28
C ARG A 155 18.33 0.55 -10.90
N ALA A 156 17.36 0.63 -9.97
CA ALA A 156 16.52 -0.51 -9.59
C ALA A 156 15.63 -0.98 -10.75
N TRP A 157 15.02 -0.05 -11.49
CA TRP A 157 14.27 -0.37 -12.71
C TRP A 157 15.15 -1.08 -13.76
N ARG A 158 16.36 -0.58 -14.01
CA ARG A 158 17.34 -1.22 -14.91
C ARG A 158 17.74 -2.60 -14.42
N GLY A 159 17.77 -2.83 -13.12
CA GLY A 159 18.05 -4.11 -12.46
C GLY A 159 16.91 -5.14 -12.52
N GLY A 160 15.72 -4.76 -12.98
CA GLY A 160 14.60 -5.70 -13.18
C GLY A 160 13.34 -5.37 -12.40
N GLN A 161 13.25 -4.21 -11.73
CA GLN A 161 12.00 -3.77 -11.10
C GLN A 161 10.92 -3.46 -12.14
N ARG A 162 9.69 -3.88 -11.89
CA ARG A 162 8.56 -3.62 -12.79
C ARG A 162 7.34 -3.02 -12.10
N VAL A 163 7.21 -3.22 -10.80
CA VAL A 163 6.18 -2.57 -9.99
C VAL A 163 6.83 -1.91 -8.77
N LEU A 164 6.43 -0.70 -8.46
CA LEU A 164 6.80 0.05 -7.28
C LEU A 164 5.53 0.63 -6.66
N VAL A 165 5.22 0.24 -5.44
CA VAL A 165 4.12 0.85 -4.68
C VAL A 165 4.71 2.01 -3.86
N ASN A 166 4.26 3.23 -4.17
CA ASN A 166 4.61 4.42 -3.42
C ASN A 166 3.49 4.70 -2.41
N ASP A 167 3.67 4.22 -1.19
CA ASP A 167 2.77 4.50 -0.09
C ASP A 167 3.03 5.92 0.44
N LEU A 168 2.05 6.79 0.24
CA LEU A 168 2.07 8.16 0.72
C LEU A 168 1.92 8.13 2.24
N VAL A 169 2.97 8.51 2.96
CA VAL A 169 3.09 8.29 4.41
C VAL A 169 3.11 9.60 5.17
N THR A 170 2.48 9.61 6.34
CA THR A 170 2.72 10.63 7.36
C THR A 170 2.14 10.21 8.71
N ASN A 171 2.54 10.92 9.77
CA ASN A 171 2.04 10.70 11.13
C ASN A 171 1.91 12.05 11.85
N GLY A 172 0.69 12.42 12.21
CA GLY A 172 0.38 13.70 12.84
C GLY A 172 1.02 13.88 14.22
N VAL A 173 1.25 12.81 14.97
CA VAL A 173 1.93 12.88 16.28
C VAL A 173 3.41 13.15 16.09
N ILE A 174 4.10 12.41 15.22
CA ILE A 174 5.51 12.65 14.90
C ILE A 174 5.69 14.10 14.43
N CYS A 175 4.86 14.55 13.49
CA CYS A 175 4.86 15.94 13.04
C CYS A 175 4.67 16.92 14.20
N SER A 176 3.77 16.62 15.14
CA SER A 176 3.46 17.55 16.25
C SER A 176 4.61 17.72 17.23
N VAL A 177 5.38 16.64 17.49
CA VAL A 177 6.50 16.65 18.43
C VAL A 177 7.83 17.03 17.82
N TYR A 178 7.96 16.95 16.48
CA TYR A 178 9.19 17.34 15.78
C TYR A 178 9.31 18.88 15.71
N PHE A 179 10.52 19.38 15.98
CA PHE A 179 10.74 20.82 16.14
C PHE A 179 10.76 21.60 14.82
N PHE A 180 11.35 21.00 13.77
CA PHE A 180 11.50 21.65 12.48
C PHE A 180 10.38 21.23 11.55
N LYS A 181 9.60 22.18 11.09
CA LYS A 181 8.53 21.93 10.13
C LYS A 181 8.19 23.18 9.32
N ASP A 182 7.85 22.95 8.08
CA ASP A 182 7.42 23.98 7.14
C ASP A 182 5.90 24.02 6.97
N ARG A 183 5.21 22.96 7.43
CA ARG A 183 3.77 22.76 7.19
C ARG A 183 3.03 22.28 8.43
N GLY A 184 1.70 22.35 8.36
CA GLY A 184 0.81 21.76 9.36
C GLY A 184 0.90 20.23 9.39
N CYS A 185 0.31 19.64 10.43
CA CYS A 185 0.37 18.19 10.69
C CYS A 185 -0.92 17.46 10.29
N ASP A 186 -1.74 18.04 9.43
CA ASP A 186 -2.90 17.37 8.85
C ASP A 186 -2.43 16.30 7.85
N GLU A 187 -2.81 15.04 8.12
CA GLU A 187 -2.32 13.90 7.35
C GLU A 187 -2.79 13.94 5.90
N MET A 188 -4.06 14.24 5.66
CA MET A 188 -4.60 14.27 4.29
C MET A 188 -3.99 15.39 3.44
N THR A 189 -3.61 16.53 4.04
CA THR A 189 -2.90 17.60 3.34
C THR A 189 -1.51 17.16 2.88
N SER A 190 -0.78 16.40 3.70
CA SER A 190 0.51 15.82 3.32
C SER A 190 0.35 14.79 2.20
N ILE A 191 -0.67 13.91 2.28
CA ILE A 191 -0.96 12.89 1.26
C ILE A 191 -1.23 13.52 -0.12
N ARG A 192 -2.05 14.58 -0.18
CA ARG A 192 -2.30 15.32 -1.44
C ARG A 192 -1.02 15.84 -2.07
N LEU A 193 -0.16 16.46 -1.25
CA LEU A 193 1.10 17.00 -1.72
C LEU A 193 2.05 15.91 -2.24
N GLN A 194 2.18 14.80 -1.53
CA GLN A 194 3.01 13.68 -1.94
C GLN A 194 2.52 13.05 -3.25
N ALA A 195 1.19 12.91 -3.41
CA ALA A 195 0.59 12.45 -4.67
C ALA A 195 0.94 13.39 -5.82
N GLU A 196 0.72 14.71 -5.66
CA GLU A 196 1.07 15.71 -6.67
C GLU A 196 2.55 15.63 -7.06
N LEU A 197 3.45 15.54 -6.09
CA LEU A 197 4.88 15.46 -6.34
C LEU A 197 5.30 14.16 -7.03
N THR A 198 4.59 13.06 -6.80
CA THR A 198 4.84 11.82 -7.52
C THR A 198 4.52 11.97 -9.02
N TYR A 199 3.42 12.63 -9.37
CA TYR A 199 3.12 12.97 -10.77
C TYR A 199 4.14 13.96 -11.35
N ARG A 200 4.58 14.96 -10.58
CA ARG A 200 5.64 15.88 -11.02
C ARG A 200 6.98 15.16 -11.26
N MET A 201 7.32 14.16 -10.44
CA MET A 201 8.50 13.33 -10.70
C MET A 201 8.37 12.55 -12.01
N GLN A 202 7.17 12.04 -12.34
CA GLN A 202 6.92 11.46 -13.65
C GLN A 202 7.19 12.45 -14.78
N ASP A 203 6.69 13.68 -14.67
CA ASP A 203 6.90 14.73 -15.67
C ASP A 203 8.38 15.11 -15.79
N HIS A 204 9.10 15.17 -14.66
CA HIS A 204 10.55 15.38 -14.63
C HIS A 204 11.31 14.28 -15.39
N VAL A 205 10.97 13.00 -15.12
CA VAL A 205 11.56 11.87 -15.87
C VAL A 205 11.18 11.94 -17.35
N ASP A 206 9.93 12.26 -17.68
CA ASP A 206 9.49 12.42 -19.07
C ASP A 206 10.29 13.49 -19.82
N ALA A 207 10.57 14.62 -19.18
CA ALA A 207 11.36 15.70 -19.78
C ALA A 207 12.78 15.24 -20.15
N MET A 208 13.42 14.43 -19.30
CA MET A 208 14.75 13.88 -19.58
C MET A 208 14.76 12.91 -20.78
N TYR A 209 13.64 12.24 -21.06
CA TYR A 209 13.51 11.25 -22.12
C TYR A 209 12.82 11.79 -23.39
N GLY A 210 12.72 13.10 -23.53
CA GLY A 210 12.24 13.77 -24.74
C GLY A 210 10.75 14.12 -24.75
N GLY A 211 10.10 14.11 -23.60
CA GLY A 211 8.76 14.67 -23.40
C GLY A 211 7.71 13.68 -22.88
N PRO A 212 6.45 14.14 -22.80
CA PRO A 212 5.37 13.39 -22.15
C PRO A 212 5.24 11.95 -22.63
N GLY A 213 5.17 11.01 -21.68
CA GLY A 213 5.02 9.58 -21.93
C GLY A 213 6.30 8.86 -22.38
N LYS A 214 7.43 9.56 -22.51
CA LYS A 214 8.70 8.98 -22.97
C LYS A 214 9.53 8.36 -21.85
N GLY A 215 9.40 8.87 -20.64
CA GLY A 215 10.12 8.38 -19.47
C GLY A 215 9.75 6.95 -19.06
N TRP A 216 10.61 6.37 -18.25
CA TRP A 216 10.47 5.01 -17.73
C TRP A 216 9.61 4.94 -16.47
N PHE A 217 9.41 6.01 -15.72
CA PHE A 217 8.62 6.09 -14.48
C PHE A 217 7.18 6.44 -14.82
N ARG A 218 6.22 5.55 -14.54
CA ARG A 218 4.82 5.72 -14.94
C ARG A 218 3.87 5.46 -13.79
N VAL A 219 3.20 6.50 -13.29
CA VAL A 219 2.08 6.33 -12.35
C VAL A 219 0.90 5.71 -13.08
N VAL A 220 0.36 4.64 -12.52
CA VAL A 220 -0.72 3.84 -13.11
C VAL A 220 -1.91 3.74 -12.16
N THR A 221 -3.11 3.71 -12.71
CA THR A 221 -4.36 3.73 -11.93
C THR A 221 -5.24 2.51 -12.14
N ASP A 222 -4.81 1.58 -12.96
CA ASP A 222 -5.44 0.26 -13.11
C ASP A 222 -4.41 -0.79 -13.56
N SER A 223 -4.75 -2.07 -13.32
CA SER A 223 -3.85 -3.20 -13.58
C SER A 223 -3.58 -3.44 -15.07
N ALA A 224 -4.49 -3.05 -15.96
CA ALA A 224 -4.31 -3.19 -17.41
C ALA A 224 -3.29 -2.15 -17.91
N GLN A 225 -3.42 -0.89 -17.46
CA GLN A 225 -2.44 0.17 -17.72
C GLN A 225 -1.05 -0.22 -17.18
N ALA A 226 -0.98 -0.81 -15.98
CA ALA A 226 0.28 -1.28 -15.41
C ALA A 226 0.95 -2.33 -16.32
N ARG A 227 0.19 -3.30 -16.83
CA ARG A 227 0.70 -4.32 -17.75
C ARG A 227 1.17 -3.71 -19.08
N GLU A 228 0.42 -2.77 -19.65
CA GLU A 228 0.82 -2.07 -20.86
C GLU A 228 2.14 -1.29 -20.70
N VAL A 229 2.28 -0.60 -19.58
CA VAL A 229 3.51 0.13 -19.20
C VAL A 229 4.71 -0.83 -19.11
N ILE A 230 4.52 -1.97 -18.44
CA ILE A 230 5.57 -2.97 -18.24
C ILE A 230 5.93 -3.67 -19.57
N GLU A 231 4.98 -3.94 -20.44
CA GLU A 231 5.23 -4.50 -21.79
C GLU A 231 6.10 -3.56 -22.64
N GLN A 232 6.01 -2.26 -22.42
CA GLN A 232 6.90 -1.25 -23.00
C GLN A 232 8.30 -1.24 -22.34
N GLY A 233 8.57 -2.07 -21.36
CA GLY A 233 9.83 -2.15 -20.62
C GLY A 233 9.96 -1.13 -19.48
N LYS A 234 8.91 -0.38 -19.16
CA LYS A 234 8.90 0.70 -18.17
C LYS A 234 8.54 0.21 -16.77
N LEU A 235 8.63 1.10 -15.79
CA LEU A 235 8.25 0.88 -14.41
C LEU A 235 6.81 1.37 -14.17
N ALA A 236 5.94 0.48 -13.68
CA ALA A 236 4.62 0.83 -13.20
C ALA A 236 4.70 1.25 -11.72
N VAL A 237 4.23 2.46 -11.41
CA VAL A 237 4.19 3.02 -10.06
C VAL A 237 2.74 3.12 -9.60
N VAL A 238 2.43 2.45 -8.51
CA VAL A 238 1.10 2.42 -7.89
C VAL A 238 1.10 3.33 -6.67
N LEU A 239 0.07 4.14 -6.48
CA LEU A 239 -0.07 4.94 -5.26
C LEU A 239 -0.82 4.15 -4.20
N GLY A 240 -0.22 4.05 -3.02
CA GLY A 240 -0.82 3.58 -1.77
C GLY A 240 -0.88 4.69 -0.73
N VAL A 241 -1.50 4.44 0.42
CA VAL A 241 -1.54 5.36 1.56
C VAL A 241 -1.30 4.63 2.87
N GLU A 242 -0.35 5.12 3.64
CA GLU A 242 -0.06 4.66 5.00
C GLU A 242 -0.12 5.83 5.99
N THR A 243 -1.23 5.95 6.70
CA THR A 243 -1.42 6.99 7.73
C THR A 243 -2.03 6.42 9.00
N SER A 244 -1.79 7.10 10.13
CA SER A 244 -2.38 6.68 11.41
C SER A 244 -3.82 7.17 11.58
N GLU A 245 -4.22 8.22 10.89
CA GLU A 245 -5.51 8.91 11.08
C GLU A 245 -6.15 9.28 9.72
N PRO A 246 -6.38 8.28 8.83
CA PRO A 246 -6.97 8.55 7.51
C PRO A 246 -8.33 9.25 7.66
N PHE A 247 -8.60 10.22 6.78
CA PHE A 247 -9.86 11.00 6.76
C PHE A 247 -10.13 11.82 8.03
N GLY A 248 -9.10 12.04 8.88
CA GLY A 248 -9.29 12.62 10.22
C GLY A 248 -9.98 11.68 11.22
N CYS A 249 -10.03 10.39 10.93
CA CYS A 249 -10.68 9.37 11.75
C CYS A 249 -9.91 9.05 13.05
N LYS A 250 -9.61 10.09 13.83
CA LYS A 250 -9.04 9.95 15.17
C LYS A 250 -10.00 9.25 16.13
N MET A 251 -9.41 8.67 17.16
CA MET A 251 -10.15 8.19 18.33
C MET A 251 -9.66 8.95 19.56
N ILE A 252 -10.49 9.79 20.16
CA ILE A 252 -10.13 10.54 21.37
C ILE A 252 -10.98 10.06 22.54
N LEU A 253 -10.36 9.48 23.55
CA LEU A 253 -11.03 8.92 24.74
C LEU A 253 -12.20 7.98 24.35
N ASP A 254 -11.97 7.09 23.41
CA ASP A 254 -12.93 6.14 22.84
C ASP A 254 -14.10 6.79 22.04
N ILE A 255 -13.98 8.07 21.65
CA ILE A 255 -14.96 8.79 20.82
C ILE A 255 -14.36 9.02 19.43
N ALA A 256 -15.01 8.48 18.40
CA ALA A 256 -14.63 8.71 17.02
C ALA A 256 -14.77 10.20 16.64
N GLN A 257 -13.79 10.71 15.89
CA GLN A 257 -13.76 12.11 15.43
C GLN A 257 -14.16 12.25 13.96
N CYS A 258 -14.60 11.17 13.32
CA CYS A 258 -15.14 11.15 11.97
C CYS A 258 -16.45 10.36 11.93
N ASP A 259 -17.14 10.49 10.83
CA ASP A 259 -18.34 9.73 10.52
C ASP A 259 -18.28 9.07 9.13
N ARG A 260 -19.41 8.55 8.62
CA ARG A 260 -19.46 7.88 7.32
C ARG A 260 -19.29 8.84 6.15
N GLU A 261 -19.75 10.08 6.27
CA GLU A 261 -19.62 11.10 5.23
C GLU A 261 -18.15 11.48 5.04
N ASP A 262 -17.38 11.62 6.13
CA ASP A 262 -15.94 11.83 6.09
C ASP A 262 -15.21 10.69 5.40
N ILE A 263 -15.61 9.44 5.70
CA ILE A 263 -15.01 8.25 5.08
C ILE A 263 -15.32 8.18 3.58
N ASP A 264 -16.57 8.43 3.17
CA ASP A 264 -16.93 8.40 1.76
C ASP A 264 -16.22 9.50 0.97
N ALA A 265 -16.18 10.73 1.50
CA ALA A 265 -15.47 11.85 0.88
C ALA A 265 -13.96 11.56 0.78
N GLY A 266 -13.35 11.03 1.83
CA GLY A 266 -11.93 10.70 1.84
C GLY A 266 -11.58 9.56 0.89
N LEU A 267 -12.40 8.51 0.80
CA LEU A 267 -12.19 7.42 -0.16
C LEU A 267 -12.35 7.88 -1.61
N ASP A 268 -13.33 8.75 -1.90
CA ASP A 268 -13.50 9.32 -3.24
C ASP A 268 -12.29 10.19 -3.60
N GLU A 269 -11.85 11.04 -2.68
CA GLU A 269 -10.66 11.87 -2.87
C GLU A 269 -9.40 11.03 -3.16
N LEU A 270 -9.11 10.01 -2.35
CA LEU A 270 -7.95 9.15 -2.56
C LEU A 270 -8.03 8.41 -3.91
N TYR A 271 -9.21 7.92 -4.26
CA TYR A 271 -9.40 7.24 -5.54
C TYR A 271 -9.17 8.17 -6.73
N ASP A 272 -9.63 9.42 -6.65
CA ASP A 272 -9.44 10.46 -7.67
C ASP A 272 -7.98 10.91 -7.78
N LEU A 273 -7.22 10.91 -6.67
CA LEU A 273 -5.76 11.12 -6.66
C LEU A 273 -4.98 9.97 -7.31
N GLY A 274 -5.62 8.84 -7.60
CA GLY A 274 -4.98 7.66 -8.19
C GLY A 274 -4.55 6.61 -7.18
N VAL A 275 -4.87 6.73 -5.90
CA VAL A 275 -4.58 5.72 -4.87
C VAL A 275 -5.38 4.45 -5.12
N ARG A 276 -4.72 3.28 -5.01
CA ARG A 276 -5.34 1.96 -5.26
C ARG A 276 -5.17 0.95 -4.14
N SER A 277 -4.32 1.26 -3.15
CA SER A 277 -4.23 0.51 -1.88
C SER A 277 -4.16 1.47 -0.70
N MET A 278 -4.57 1.00 0.48
CA MET A 278 -4.37 1.79 1.70
C MET A 278 -4.43 0.95 2.96
N PHE A 279 -3.80 1.48 4.00
CA PHE A 279 -3.94 1.05 5.39
C PHE A 279 -5.10 1.80 6.05
N LEU A 280 -5.87 1.15 6.92
CA LEU A 280 -6.91 1.81 7.72
C LEU A 280 -6.39 2.32 9.08
N CYS A 281 -5.28 1.77 9.55
CA CYS A 281 -4.57 2.20 10.74
C CYS A 281 -3.10 1.79 10.62
N HIS A 282 -2.20 2.58 11.22
CA HIS A 282 -0.75 2.33 11.12
C HIS A 282 -0.13 2.17 12.52
N LYS A 283 0.14 3.24 13.26
CA LYS A 283 0.83 3.17 14.56
C LYS A 283 -0.09 3.36 15.77
N PHE A 284 -1.28 3.93 15.59
CA PHE A 284 -2.20 4.23 16.67
C PHE A 284 -3.58 3.64 16.41
N ASP A 285 -4.23 3.18 17.49
CA ASP A 285 -5.66 2.88 17.45
C ASP A 285 -6.42 4.12 16.99
N ASN A 286 -7.30 3.97 16.02
CA ASN A 286 -8.10 5.05 15.50
C ASN A 286 -9.60 4.71 15.46
N ALA A 287 -10.42 5.55 14.83
CA ALA A 287 -11.85 5.31 14.73
C ALA A 287 -12.21 4.13 13.82
N LEU A 288 -11.28 3.62 13.01
CA LEU A 288 -11.51 2.53 12.07
C LEU A 288 -11.03 1.19 12.61
N CYS A 289 -9.83 1.13 13.23
CA CYS A 289 -9.25 -0.13 13.72
C CYS A 289 -8.27 0.03 14.90
N GLY A 290 -8.01 -1.09 15.57
CA GLY A 290 -6.90 -1.26 16.48
C GLY A 290 -5.66 -1.72 15.75
N VAL A 291 -4.48 -1.32 16.26
CA VAL A 291 -3.18 -1.62 15.64
C VAL A 291 -2.47 -2.80 16.27
N ARG A 292 -1.55 -3.41 15.52
CA ARG A 292 -0.56 -4.36 16.00
C ARG A 292 0.56 -3.60 16.72
N PHE A 293 1.02 -4.13 17.85
CA PHE A 293 1.96 -3.43 18.72
C PHE A 293 3.39 -3.42 18.17
N ASP A 294 4.13 -2.37 18.50
CA ASP A 294 5.58 -2.32 18.40
C ASP A 294 6.23 -2.78 19.74
N SER A 295 7.51 -3.15 19.71
CA SER A 295 8.23 -3.72 20.85
C SER A 295 9.49 -2.93 21.21
N GLY A 296 10.01 -3.13 22.43
CA GLY A 296 11.23 -2.51 22.93
C GLY A 296 11.12 -1.01 23.12
N ALA A 297 12.18 -0.25 22.84
CA ALA A 297 12.19 1.21 22.96
C ALA A 297 11.24 1.87 21.96
N LEU A 298 11.16 1.33 20.73
CA LEU A 298 10.19 1.76 19.73
C LEU A 298 8.76 1.52 20.22
N GLY A 299 8.47 0.36 20.82
CA GLY A 299 7.17 0.06 21.41
C GLY A 299 6.76 1.05 22.50
N THR A 300 7.70 1.47 23.35
CA THR A 300 7.45 2.53 24.32
C THR A 300 7.17 3.88 23.66
N ALA A 301 7.97 4.25 22.68
CA ALA A 301 7.80 5.52 21.95
C ALA A 301 6.45 5.57 21.23
N VAL A 302 6.08 4.49 20.53
CA VAL A 302 4.78 4.40 19.83
C VAL A 302 3.62 4.38 20.82
N ASN A 303 3.75 3.74 21.98
CA ASN A 303 2.70 3.75 23.01
C ASN A 303 2.53 5.13 23.70
N VAL A 304 3.62 5.90 23.81
CA VAL A 304 3.52 7.33 24.16
C VAL A 304 2.79 8.10 23.07
N GLY A 305 3.12 7.86 21.80
CA GLY A 305 2.42 8.43 20.65
C GLY A 305 0.93 8.06 20.63
N GLN A 306 0.60 6.80 20.92
CA GLN A 306 -0.77 6.34 21.11
C GLN A 306 -1.51 7.20 22.15
N PHE A 307 -0.89 7.43 23.31
CA PHE A 307 -1.48 8.28 24.35
C PHE A 307 -1.65 9.74 23.88
N LEU A 308 -0.66 10.28 23.17
CA LEU A 308 -0.73 11.66 22.64
C LEU A 308 -1.81 11.81 21.56
N SER A 309 -2.03 10.78 20.73
CA SER A 309 -3.09 10.77 19.71
C SER A 309 -4.47 10.57 20.32
N THR A 310 -4.63 9.60 21.22
CA THR A 310 -5.96 9.10 21.64
C THR A 310 -6.35 9.47 23.06
N GLY A 311 -5.43 9.94 23.89
CA GLY A 311 -5.61 10.14 25.34
C GLY A 311 -5.57 8.84 26.14
N THR A 312 -5.27 7.69 25.51
CA THR A 312 -5.19 6.38 26.17
C THR A 312 -3.97 5.60 25.70
N PHE A 313 -3.33 4.86 26.58
CA PHE A 313 -2.34 3.86 26.17
C PHE A 313 -3.00 2.64 25.53
N TRP A 314 -2.23 1.82 24.83
CA TRP A 314 -2.70 0.53 24.35
C TRP A 314 -3.34 -0.28 25.48
N ARG A 315 -4.38 -1.01 25.15
CA ARG A 315 -5.07 -1.95 26.06
C ARG A 315 -4.93 -3.36 25.49
N THR A 316 -4.55 -4.30 26.35
CA THR A 316 -4.23 -5.67 25.94
C THR A 316 -5.13 -6.68 26.62
N GLU A 317 -5.29 -7.84 25.99
CA GLU A 317 -5.95 -9.01 26.54
C GLU A 317 -5.30 -10.30 26.03
N PRO A 318 -5.54 -11.46 26.66
CA PRO A 318 -5.13 -12.75 26.14
C PRO A 318 -5.72 -13.02 24.75
N CYS A 319 -4.91 -13.58 23.85
CA CYS A 319 -5.36 -13.99 22.52
C CYS A 319 -6.23 -15.25 22.60
N THR A 320 -7.19 -15.38 21.70
CA THR A 320 -8.15 -16.51 21.67
C THR A 320 -7.82 -17.58 20.63
N GLY A 321 -6.79 -17.36 19.78
CA GLY A 321 -6.39 -18.25 18.69
C GLY A 321 -4.87 -18.36 18.55
N PRO A 322 -4.37 -18.97 17.48
CA PRO A 322 -2.94 -19.04 17.19
C PRO A 322 -2.36 -17.68 16.77
N GLN A 323 -3.21 -16.75 16.32
CA GLN A 323 -2.81 -15.41 15.93
C GLN A 323 -2.62 -14.53 17.17
N HIS A 324 -1.61 -13.67 17.13
CA HIS A 324 -1.30 -12.73 18.20
C HIS A 324 -0.66 -11.46 17.65
N ASP A 325 -0.88 -10.36 18.35
CA ASP A 325 -0.11 -9.14 18.11
C ASP A 325 1.32 -9.33 18.64
N ASN A 326 2.22 -8.41 18.24
CA ASN A 326 3.59 -8.48 18.73
C ASN A 326 3.62 -8.33 20.26
N PRO A 327 4.56 -8.99 20.95
CA PRO A 327 4.70 -8.81 22.39
C PRO A 327 5.09 -7.36 22.70
N ILE A 328 4.40 -6.75 23.64
CA ILE A 328 4.78 -5.43 24.14
C ILE A 328 5.92 -5.60 25.14
N GLY A 329 7.15 -5.69 24.64
CA GLY A 329 8.34 -5.61 25.49
C GLY A 329 8.75 -4.16 25.59
N LEU A 330 8.33 -3.47 26.66
CA LEU A 330 8.70 -2.07 26.86
C LEU A 330 10.16 -1.94 27.34
N ALA A 331 10.86 -0.94 26.79
CA ALA A 331 12.16 -0.49 27.26
C ALA A 331 12.11 1.02 27.51
N ALA A 332 13.03 1.55 28.31
CA ALA A 332 13.08 2.98 28.56
C ALA A 332 13.26 3.78 27.26
N ALA A 333 12.39 4.76 27.05
CA ALA A 333 12.42 5.67 25.91
C ALA A 333 12.29 7.14 26.40
N PRO A 334 13.30 7.69 27.12
CA PRO A 334 13.21 9.00 27.77
C PRO A 334 12.90 10.14 26.78
N ALA A 335 13.32 10.01 25.53
CA ALA A 335 13.05 11.00 24.50
C ALA A 335 11.55 11.09 24.14
N ALA A 336 10.81 9.99 24.23
CA ALA A 336 9.37 9.96 24.03
C ALA A 336 8.60 10.25 25.35
N GLU A 337 9.04 9.64 26.45
CA GLU A 337 8.37 9.77 27.77
C GLU A 337 8.29 11.22 28.28
N LYS A 338 9.27 12.07 27.93
CA LYS A 338 9.25 13.51 28.27
C LYS A 338 8.04 14.28 27.70
N HIS A 339 7.35 13.74 26.74
CA HIS A 339 6.14 14.33 26.15
C HIS A 339 4.86 13.97 26.93
N LEU A 340 4.94 13.07 27.90
CA LEU A 340 3.81 12.73 28.75
C LEU A 340 3.51 13.86 29.74
N PRO A 341 2.23 14.09 30.10
CA PRO A 341 1.87 15.00 31.16
C PRO A 341 2.49 14.59 32.51
N ALA A 342 2.74 15.55 33.38
CA ALA A 342 3.33 15.29 34.71
C ALA A 342 2.49 14.27 35.50
N GLY A 343 3.15 13.22 35.99
CA GLY A 343 2.52 12.14 36.74
C GLY A 343 1.84 11.04 35.92
N VAL A 344 1.94 11.10 34.59
CA VAL A 344 1.52 10.02 33.69
C VAL A 344 2.75 9.16 33.37
N GLU A 345 2.62 7.85 33.55
CA GLU A 345 3.65 6.86 33.29
C GLU A 345 3.15 5.82 32.30
N VAL A 346 4.05 5.28 31.47
CA VAL A 346 3.73 4.18 30.56
C VAL A 346 3.34 2.95 31.39
N PRO A 347 2.17 2.33 31.14
CA PRO A 347 1.72 1.17 31.91
C PRO A 347 2.61 -0.07 31.66
N SER A 348 2.70 -0.93 32.66
CA SER A 348 3.23 -2.28 32.46
C SER A 348 2.16 -3.20 31.90
N TYR A 349 2.57 -4.16 31.08
CA TYR A 349 1.68 -5.12 30.41
C TYR A 349 1.95 -6.55 30.89
N ASP A 350 0.88 -7.34 30.97
CA ASP A 350 0.98 -8.78 31.22
C ASP A 350 1.59 -9.47 29.99
N ALA A 351 2.59 -10.31 30.19
CA ALA A 351 3.27 -11.04 29.13
C ALA A 351 2.34 -11.99 28.34
N ASP A 352 1.26 -12.47 28.96
CA ASP A 352 0.28 -13.35 28.33
C ASP A 352 -0.83 -12.58 27.59
N ALA A 353 -0.99 -11.29 27.87
CA ALA A 353 -2.01 -10.43 27.24
C ALA A 353 -1.43 -9.78 25.96
N ARG A 354 -1.34 -10.55 24.88
CA ARG A 354 -0.63 -10.18 23.63
C ARG A 354 -1.56 -9.73 22.51
N CYS A 355 -2.85 -9.54 22.75
CA CYS A 355 -3.79 -9.06 21.74
C CYS A 355 -4.34 -7.68 22.12
N ASN A 356 -4.41 -6.80 21.13
CA ASN A 356 -5.11 -5.53 21.29
C ASN A 356 -6.59 -5.79 21.56
N VAL A 357 -7.16 -5.14 22.56
CA VAL A 357 -8.60 -5.24 22.84
C VAL A 357 -9.42 -4.67 21.70
N ARG A 358 -8.86 -3.74 20.90
CA ARG A 358 -9.50 -3.09 19.77
C ARG A 358 -9.27 -3.90 18.49
N GLY A 359 -10.37 -4.23 17.82
CA GLY A 359 -10.39 -4.81 16.48
C GLY A 359 -10.85 -3.80 15.42
N LEU A 360 -11.43 -4.29 14.33
CA LEU A 360 -12.10 -3.47 13.32
C LEU A 360 -13.40 -2.91 13.91
N THR A 361 -13.59 -1.59 13.82
CA THR A 361 -14.79 -0.92 14.33
C THR A 361 -15.94 -0.95 13.31
N GLY A 362 -17.13 -0.48 13.70
CA GLY A 362 -18.23 -0.31 12.75
C GLY A 362 -17.93 0.70 11.62
N LEU A 363 -17.18 1.77 11.91
CA LEU A 363 -16.69 2.70 10.89
C LEU A 363 -15.60 2.06 10.03
N GLY A 364 -14.73 1.23 10.62
CA GLY A 364 -13.75 0.44 9.89
C GLY A 364 -14.39 -0.53 8.91
N GLU A 365 -15.42 -1.27 9.30
CA GLU A 365 -16.17 -2.13 8.37
C GLU A 365 -16.84 -1.33 7.25
N TYR A 366 -17.34 -0.13 7.55
CA TYR A 366 -17.90 0.76 6.55
C TYR A 366 -16.82 1.20 5.53
N ALA A 367 -15.64 1.60 6.01
CA ALA A 367 -14.50 1.93 5.15
C ALA A 367 -14.05 0.74 4.28
N VAL A 368 -13.93 -0.47 4.84
CA VAL A 368 -13.62 -1.71 4.09
C VAL A 368 -14.60 -1.93 2.95
N ARG A 369 -15.91 -1.79 3.21
CA ARG A 369 -16.95 -1.93 2.17
C ARG A 369 -16.87 -0.82 1.12
N GLY A 370 -16.53 0.40 1.53
CA GLY A 370 -16.27 1.54 0.65
C GLY A 370 -15.10 1.28 -0.31
N MET A 371 -14.00 0.71 0.19
CA MET A 371 -12.85 0.28 -0.61
C MET A 371 -13.23 -0.85 -1.58
N MET A 372 -13.94 -1.88 -1.11
CA MET A 372 -14.43 -2.98 -1.96
C MET A 372 -15.30 -2.47 -3.11
N LYS A 373 -16.17 -1.50 -2.86
CA LYS A 373 -17.04 -0.88 -3.88
C LYS A 373 -16.22 -0.18 -4.98
N ARG A 374 -15.07 0.39 -4.62
CA ARG A 374 -14.17 1.08 -5.55
C ARG A 374 -13.12 0.16 -6.20
N GLY A 375 -13.05 -1.11 -5.80
CA GLY A 375 -12.03 -2.04 -6.29
C GLY A 375 -10.63 -1.70 -5.78
N MET A 376 -10.52 -1.12 -4.58
CA MET A 376 -9.26 -0.79 -3.94
C MET A 376 -8.73 -1.98 -3.12
N MET A 377 -7.43 -2.17 -3.11
CA MET A 377 -6.77 -3.17 -2.26
C MET A 377 -6.59 -2.64 -0.84
N LEU A 378 -6.68 -3.52 0.14
CA LEU A 378 -6.53 -3.19 1.55
C LEU A 378 -5.29 -3.88 2.13
N GLU A 379 -4.43 -3.08 2.74
CA GLU A 379 -3.26 -3.53 3.49
C GLU A 379 -3.66 -3.96 4.90
N ILE A 380 -3.37 -5.21 5.27
CA ILE A 380 -3.67 -5.71 6.62
C ILE A 380 -2.48 -5.65 7.57
N ASP A 381 -1.33 -5.23 7.07
CA ASP A 381 -0.18 -4.92 7.92
C ASP A 381 -0.55 -3.80 8.91
N HIS A 382 0.08 -3.77 10.06
CA HIS A 382 -0.22 -2.89 11.20
C HIS A 382 -1.59 -3.07 11.86
N MET A 383 -2.53 -3.78 11.26
CA MET A 383 -3.79 -4.09 11.91
C MET A 383 -3.60 -5.07 13.08
N SER A 384 -4.31 -4.84 14.20
CA SER A 384 -4.40 -5.86 15.24
C SER A 384 -4.92 -7.18 14.66
N VAL A 385 -4.54 -8.30 15.24
CA VAL A 385 -5.02 -9.61 14.76
C VAL A 385 -6.55 -9.71 14.74
N LYS A 386 -7.24 -9.00 15.63
CA LYS A 386 -8.71 -8.91 15.60
C LYS A 386 -9.22 -8.10 14.42
N ALA A 387 -8.56 -6.99 14.09
CA ALA A 387 -8.95 -6.16 12.96
C ALA A 387 -8.68 -6.89 11.64
N ALA A 388 -7.48 -7.45 11.47
CA ALA A 388 -7.10 -8.23 10.28
C ALA A 388 -8.01 -9.46 10.10
N GLY A 389 -8.27 -10.22 11.16
CA GLY A 389 -9.19 -11.36 11.13
C GLY A 389 -10.59 -10.97 10.65
N ARG A 390 -11.12 -9.84 11.15
CA ARG A 390 -12.44 -9.36 10.74
C ARG A 390 -12.47 -8.88 9.28
N VAL A 391 -11.40 -8.23 8.80
CA VAL A 391 -11.25 -7.87 7.37
C VAL A 391 -11.28 -9.14 6.51
N LEU A 392 -10.51 -10.16 6.88
CA LEU A 392 -10.48 -11.43 6.16
C LEU A 392 -11.85 -12.13 6.14
N ASP A 393 -12.61 -12.09 7.25
CA ASP A 393 -13.98 -12.62 7.29
C ASP A 393 -14.91 -11.88 6.29
N LEU A 394 -14.81 -10.54 6.23
CA LEU A 394 -15.57 -9.74 5.28
C LEU A 394 -15.20 -10.08 3.83
N PHE A 395 -13.92 -10.23 3.55
CA PHE A 395 -13.42 -10.54 2.22
C PHE A 395 -13.77 -11.97 1.79
N GLU A 396 -13.67 -12.95 2.69
CA GLU A 396 -14.11 -14.33 2.42
C GLU A 396 -15.62 -14.39 2.15
N SER A 397 -16.42 -13.69 2.97
CA SER A 397 -17.88 -13.64 2.76
C SER A 397 -18.27 -13.02 1.42
N ALA A 398 -17.49 -12.06 0.94
CA ALA A 398 -17.69 -11.39 -0.34
C ALA A 398 -16.95 -12.07 -1.50
N ALA A 399 -16.05 -13.03 -1.26
CA ALA A 399 -15.06 -13.55 -2.20
C ALA A 399 -14.19 -12.43 -2.81
N TYR A 400 -13.81 -11.44 -2.01
CA TYR A 400 -13.03 -10.27 -2.44
C TYR A 400 -11.53 -10.55 -2.35
N PRO A 401 -10.76 -10.46 -3.45
CA PRO A 401 -9.35 -10.84 -3.47
C PRO A 401 -8.38 -9.73 -3.03
N GLY A 402 -8.86 -8.51 -2.84
CA GLY A 402 -8.05 -7.29 -2.70
C GLY A 402 -7.38 -7.16 -1.34
N VAL A 403 -6.73 -8.20 -0.81
CA VAL A 403 -5.98 -8.17 0.44
C VAL A 403 -4.47 -8.23 0.18
N LEU A 404 -3.73 -7.36 0.85
CA LEU A 404 -2.27 -7.28 0.77
C LEU A 404 -1.64 -7.34 2.17
N SER A 405 -0.42 -7.90 2.23
CA SER A 405 0.58 -7.65 3.25
C SER A 405 1.84 -7.22 2.54
N SER A 406 2.16 -5.94 2.59
CA SER A 406 3.16 -5.31 1.72
C SER A 406 4.57 -5.30 2.31
N HIS A 407 4.71 -5.50 3.65
CA HIS A 407 6.00 -5.52 4.35
C HIS A 407 6.01 -6.43 5.59
N SER A 408 5.20 -7.50 5.59
CA SER A 408 5.16 -8.57 6.60
C SER A 408 4.87 -8.11 8.04
N TRP A 409 4.07 -7.06 8.23
CA TRP A 409 3.63 -6.62 9.56
C TRP A 409 2.30 -7.25 10.02
N MET A 410 1.81 -8.26 9.29
CA MET A 410 0.70 -9.10 9.72
C MET A 410 1.17 -10.31 10.55
N ASP A 411 0.27 -11.00 11.23
CA ASP A 411 0.57 -12.32 11.81
C ASP A 411 0.67 -13.37 10.69
N LEU A 412 1.77 -14.14 10.65
CA LEU A 412 2.04 -15.11 9.59
C LEU A 412 0.98 -16.23 9.49
N ASN A 413 0.22 -16.50 10.56
CA ASN A 413 -0.89 -17.45 10.51
C ASN A 413 -2.08 -16.98 9.66
N TRP A 414 -2.07 -15.73 9.15
CA TRP A 414 -3.03 -15.25 8.17
C TRP A 414 -2.65 -15.56 6.72
N THR A 415 -1.38 -15.91 6.43
CA THR A 415 -0.84 -16.05 5.06
C THR A 415 -1.68 -16.98 4.18
N GLU A 416 -2.11 -18.14 4.68
CA GLU A 416 -2.93 -19.07 3.91
C GLU A 416 -4.30 -18.48 3.55
N ARG A 417 -4.93 -17.72 4.47
CA ARG A 417 -6.20 -17.04 4.18
C ARG A 417 -6.03 -15.97 3.11
N VAL A 418 -4.94 -15.22 3.15
CA VAL A 418 -4.60 -14.21 2.13
C VAL A 418 -4.48 -14.87 0.76
N TYR A 419 -3.68 -15.93 0.63
CA TYR A 419 -3.50 -16.61 -0.66
C TYR A 419 -4.77 -17.31 -1.17
N ARG A 420 -5.57 -17.91 -0.27
CA ARG A 420 -6.84 -18.52 -0.64
C ARG A 420 -7.85 -17.53 -1.22
N LEU A 421 -7.81 -16.28 -0.79
CA LEU A 421 -8.59 -15.18 -1.35
C LEU A 421 -8.05 -14.70 -2.71
N GLY A 422 -6.82 -15.02 -3.07
CA GLY A 422 -6.12 -14.47 -4.24
C GLY A 422 -5.34 -13.19 -3.92
N GLY A 423 -5.07 -12.94 -2.64
CA GLY A 423 -4.28 -11.82 -2.17
C GLY A 423 -2.78 -12.00 -2.39
N PHE A 424 -1.99 -10.99 -2.04
CA PHE A 424 -0.56 -10.94 -2.23
C PHE A 424 0.19 -10.64 -0.92
N THR A 425 1.40 -11.22 -0.76
CA THR A 425 2.28 -10.91 0.36
C THR A 425 3.67 -10.55 -0.10
N ALA A 426 4.25 -9.60 0.61
CA ALA A 426 5.64 -9.20 0.50
C ALA A 426 6.27 -9.15 1.90
N GLN A 427 7.57 -9.36 1.95
CA GLN A 427 8.33 -9.36 3.19
C GLN A 427 9.08 -8.04 3.36
N TYR A 428 9.31 -7.61 4.60
CA TYR A 428 10.18 -6.49 4.90
C TYR A 428 11.59 -6.74 4.35
N MET A 429 12.18 -5.74 3.71
CA MET A 429 13.54 -5.80 3.20
C MET A 429 14.54 -5.79 4.36
N ASN A 430 14.99 -6.95 4.76
CA ASN A 430 15.99 -7.14 5.82
C ASN A 430 17.27 -7.79 5.28
N GLY A 431 18.21 -8.13 6.16
CA GLY A 431 19.46 -8.81 5.76
C GLY A 431 19.20 -10.06 4.93
N SER A 432 19.98 -10.28 3.87
CA SER A 432 19.74 -11.32 2.87
C SER A 432 19.58 -12.73 3.46
N GLU A 433 20.36 -13.08 4.49
CA GLU A 433 20.25 -14.38 5.19
C GLU A 433 18.92 -14.51 5.94
N GLN A 434 18.49 -13.45 6.63
CA GLN A 434 17.22 -13.42 7.32
C GLN A 434 16.06 -13.46 6.32
N PHE A 435 16.12 -12.68 5.25
CA PHE A 435 15.10 -12.67 4.20
C PHE A 435 14.88 -14.06 3.60
N VAL A 436 15.96 -14.74 3.24
CA VAL A 436 15.90 -16.10 2.68
C VAL A 436 15.28 -17.09 3.67
N ALA A 437 15.68 -17.02 4.94
CA ALA A 437 15.14 -17.90 5.98
C ALA A 437 13.64 -17.67 6.22
N GLU A 438 13.20 -16.43 6.20
CA GLU A 438 11.79 -16.06 6.39
C GLU A 438 10.96 -16.39 5.14
N ALA A 439 11.47 -16.13 3.94
CA ALA A 439 10.81 -16.49 2.69
C ALA A 439 10.54 -18.02 2.62
N GLY A 440 11.47 -18.83 3.11
CA GLY A 440 11.31 -20.28 3.19
C GLY A 440 10.14 -20.75 4.05
N ARG A 441 9.69 -19.95 5.03
CA ARG A 441 8.53 -20.31 5.89
C ARG A 441 7.20 -20.38 5.14
N THR A 442 7.07 -19.64 4.06
CA THR A 442 5.84 -19.53 3.27
C THR A 442 5.96 -20.10 1.86
N GLU A 443 7.13 -20.63 1.48
CA GLU A 443 7.41 -21.16 0.13
C GLU A 443 6.39 -22.23 -0.30
N GLN A 444 6.13 -23.23 0.57
CA GLN A 444 5.16 -24.27 0.26
C GLN A 444 3.74 -23.73 0.01
N LEU A 445 3.34 -22.68 0.71
CA LEU A 445 2.03 -22.03 0.47
C LEU A 445 2.05 -21.30 -0.89
N ARG A 446 3.13 -20.57 -1.21
CA ARG A 446 3.25 -19.90 -2.50
C ARG A 446 3.21 -20.90 -3.66
N ASP A 447 3.89 -22.02 -3.54
CA ASP A 447 3.83 -23.09 -4.54
C ASP A 447 2.42 -23.67 -4.67
N THR A 448 1.72 -23.89 -3.56
CA THR A 448 0.36 -24.43 -3.54
C THR A 448 -0.63 -23.51 -4.27
N TYR A 449 -0.50 -22.20 -4.07
CA TYR A 449 -1.39 -21.21 -4.67
C TYR A 449 -0.87 -20.61 -5.98
N GLY A 450 0.35 -20.98 -6.40
CA GLY A 450 0.96 -20.51 -7.66
C GLY A 450 1.29 -19.03 -7.67
N VAL A 451 1.61 -18.44 -6.53
CA VAL A 451 1.92 -17.02 -6.36
C VAL A 451 3.42 -16.79 -6.24
N GLY A 452 3.93 -15.66 -6.76
CA GLY A 452 5.28 -15.17 -6.52
C GLY A 452 5.37 -14.38 -5.21
N TYR A 453 6.55 -13.90 -4.90
CA TYR A 453 6.82 -13.17 -3.66
C TYR A 453 7.26 -11.74 -3.94
N GLY A 454 6.96 -10.82 -3.03
CA GLY A 454 7.46 -9.45 -3.07
C GLY A 454 8.31 -9.11 -1.87
N PHE A 455 8.82 -7.91 -1.87
CA PHE A 455 9.36 -7.28 -0.68
C PHE A 455 8.79 -5.86 -0.54
N GLY A 456 8.85 -5.32 0.66
CA GLY A 456 8.60 -3.92 0.95
C GLY A 456 9.87 -3.33 1.54
N THR A 457 10.39 -2.27 0.92
CA THR A 457 11.60 -1.61 1.44
C THR A 457 11.30 -0.78 2.68
N ASP A 458 10.10 -0.24 2.79
CA ASP A 458 9.76 0.78 3.79
C ASP A 458 10.79 1.93 3.80
N MET A 459 11.42 2.16 2.63
CA MET A 459 12.51 3.14 2.52
C MET A 459 11.98 4.55 2.70
N ASN A 460 12.60 5.31 3.59
CA ASN A 460 12.14 6.60 4.11
C ASN A 460 10.91 6.52 5.05
N GLY A 461 10.49 5.32 5.47
CA GLY A 461 9.47 5.10 6.51
C GLY A 461 10.02 5.08 7.93
N VAL A 462 11.28 5.47 8.13
CA VAL A 462 11.98 5.49 9.43
C VAL A 462 12.27 4.09 10.01
N GLY A 463 12.22 3.05 9.16
CA GLY A 463 12.65 1.68 9.47
C GLY A 463 14.09 1.42 9.01
N GLY A 464 14.84 0.54 9.67
CA GLY A 464 16.22 0.20 9.30
C GLY A 464 16.30 -0.77 8.11
N TRP A 465 17.38 -0.67 7.32
CA TRP A 465 17.57 -1.51 6.14
C TRP A 465 18.75 -2.47 6.29
N PRO A 466 18.96 -3.38 5.30
CA PRO A 466 20.03 -4.36 5.38
C PRO A 466 21.40 -3.73 5.63
N ALA A 467 21.95 -4.00 6.79
CA ALA A 467 23.36 -3.74 7.09
C ALA A 467 24.26 -4.63 6.20
N PRO A 468 25.54 -4.25 5.98
CA PRO A 468 26.47 -5.12 5.25
C PRO A 468 26.67 -6.44 5.98
N ARG A 469 26.79 -7.55 5.22
CA ARG A 469 27.11 -8.87 5.81
C ARG A 469 28.55 -8.92 6.35
N GLY A 470 29.38 -7.94 5.99
CA GLY A 470 30.76 -7.81 6.41
C GLY A 470 31.77 -8.40 5.40
N ALA A 471 33.02 -7.98 5.54
CA ALA A 471 34.10 -8.34 4.60
C ALA A 471 34.41 -9.85 4.53
N ASP A 472 34.12 -10.60 5.60
CA ASP A 472 34.37 -12.03 5.71
C ASP A 472 33.13 -12.88 5.33
N ALA A 473 32.05 -12.25 4.84
CA ALA A 473 30.85 -12.96 4.42
C ALA A 473 31.16 -13.95 3.29
N PRO A 474 30.61 -15.17 3.34
CA PRO A 474 30.80 -16.12 2.27
C PRO A 474 30.09 -15.62 1.00
N ASP A 475 30.73 -15.80 -0.16
CA ASP A 475 30.21 -15.46 -1.49
C ASP A 475 29.63 -14.03 -1.59
N PRO A 476 30.45 -12.97 -1.41
CA PRO A 476 30.01 -11.57 -1.50
C PRO A 476 29.62 -11.20 -2.93
N VAL A 477 28.82 -10.13 -3.09
CA VAL A 477 28.50 -9.56 -4.40
C VAL A 477 29.77 -9.14 -5.12
N THR A 478 29.92 -9.59 -6.36
CA THR A 478 31.09 -9.29 -7.19
C THR A 478 30.67 -8.34 -8.32
N TYR A 479 31.33 -7.20 -8.42
CA TYR A 479 31.07 -6.20 -9.43
C TYR A 479 32.05 -6.24 -10.61
N PRO A 480 31.61 -5.93 -11.86
CA PRO A 480 30.22 -5.81 -12.24
C PRO A 480 29.51 -7.18 -12.33
N TYR A 481 28.20 -7.19 -12.17
CA TYR A 481 27.38 -8.38 -12.35
C TYR A 481 26.27 -8.14 -13.38
N ARG A 482 25.66 -9.23 -13.88
CA ARG A 482 24.53 -9.15 -14.82
C ARG A 482 23.21 -9.18 -14.05
N SER A 483 22.24 -8.36 -14.51
CA SER A 483 20.85 -8.48 -14.04
C SER A 483 20.33 -9.91 -14.18
N VAL A 484 19.30 -10.27 -13.43
CA VAL A 484 18.71 -11.62 -13.44
C VAL A 484 18.32 -12.06 -14.86
N ASP A 485 17.86 -11.17 -15.71
CA ASP A 485 17.50 -11.43 -17.09
C ASP A 485 18.66 -11.20 -18.08
N GLY A 486 19.85 -10.82 -17.61
CA GLY A 486 21.08 -10.74 -18.36
C GLY A 486 21.24 -9.58 -19.32
N GLY A 487 20.24 -8.71 -19.49
CA GLY A 487 20.27 -7.57 -20.40
C GLY A 487 21.13 -6.43 -19.93
N SER A 488 21.01 -6.08 -18.66
CA SER A 488 21.79 -5.01 -18.01
C SER A 488 23.00 -5.57 -17.28
N VAL A 489 24.04 -4.76 -17.20
CA VAL A 489 25.26 -4.98 -16.40
C VAL A 489 25.36 -3.88 -15.35
N LEU A 490 25.39 -4.26 -14.10
CA LEU A 490 25.41 -3.36 -12.96
C LEU A 490 26.81 -3.34 -12.33
N ASP A 491 27.36 -2.14 -12.19
CA ASP A 491 28.58 -1.89 -11.42
C ASP A 491 28.23 -1.18 -10.12
N ARG A 492 29.21 -0.90 -9.27
CA ARG A 492 29.02 -0.08 -8.09
C ARG A 492 28.37 1.24 -8.45
N GLN A 493 27.49 1.71 -7.59
CA GLN A 493 26.80 2.98 -7.80
C GLN A 493 27.65 4.14 -7.28
N THR A 494 27.82 5.18 -8.09
CA THR A 494 28.58 6.38 -7.73
C THR A 494 27.68 7.61 -7.78
N THR A 495 27.75 8.43 -6.73
CA THR A 495 27.11 9.75 -6.69
C THR A 495 28.09 10.75 -6.10
N GLY A 496 28.40 11.81 -6.84
CA GLY A 496 29.40 12.79 -6.42
C GLY A 496 30.77 12.17 -6.20
N GLN A 497 31.27 12.26 -4.97
CA GLN A 497 32.58 11.74 -4.58
C GLN A 497 32.51 10.36 -3.92
N ARG A 498 31.30 9.82 -3.69
CA ARG A 498 31.10 8.53 -3.02
C ARG A 498 30.68 7.44 -4.00
N THR A 499 31.26 6.26 -3.78
CA THR A 499 30.87 5.02 -4.46
C THR A 499 30.42 4.02 -3.39
N TRP A 500 29.23 3.46 -3.54
CA TRP A 500 28.67 2.47 -2.62
C TRP A 500 28.92 1.04 -3.12
N ASP A 501 29.20 0.17 -2.16
CA ASP A 501 29.35 -1.28 -2.32
C ASP A 501 28.47 -1.98 -1.28
N LEU A 502 27.49 -2.78 -1.70
CA LEU A 502 26.57 -3.45 -0.77
C LEU A 502 27.32 -4.23 0.32
N ASN A 503 28.48 -4.82 0.00
CA ASN A 503 29.25 -5.62 0.95
C ASN A 503 29.80 -4.81 2.13
N THR A 504 30.02 -3.51 1.94
CA THR A 504 30.61 -2.61 2.94
C THR A 504 29.63 -1.57 3.47
N ASP A 505 28.67 -1.13 2.66
CA ASP A 505 27.73 -0.06 2.99
C ASP A 505 26.33 -0.57 3.34
N GLY A 506 26.02 -1.86 3.05
CA GLY A 506 24.65 -2.36 3.13
C GLY A 506 23.75 -1.71 2.08
N ALA A 507 22.44 -1.77 2.28
CA ALA A 507 21.46 -1.12 1.40
C ALA A 507 21.31 0.37 1.76
N ALA A 508 22.34 1.18 1.45
CA ALA A 508 22.40 2.57 1.84
C ALA A 508 21.34 3.48 1.17
N HIS A 509 20.87 3.12 -0.02
CA HIS A 509 19.84 3.83 -0.78
C HIS A 509 19.19 2.91 -1.80
N TYR A 510 18.09 3.35 -2.39
CA TYR A 510 17.25 2.54 -3.29
C TYR A 510 18.00 1.95 -4.49
N GLY A 511 19.04 2.61 -4.95
CA GLY A 511 19.89 2.11 -6.03
C GLY A 511 20.62 0.80 -5.73
N LEU A 512 20.70 0.39 -4.46
CA LEU A 512 21.33 -0.88 -4.05
C LEU A 512 20.34 -2.05 -3.90
N VAL A 513 19.07 -1.84 -4.18
CA VAL A 513 18.07 -2.92 -4.21
C VAL A 513 18.45 -4.05 -5.19
N PRO A 514 18.90 -3.78 -6.43
CA PRO A 514 19.37 -4.86 -7.32
C PRO A 514 20.58 -5.63 -6.76
N ASP A 515 21.47 -4.95 -6.05
CA ASP A 515 22.65 -5.54 -5.41
C ASP A 515 22.23 -6.47 -4.27
N TRP A 516 21.24 -6.06 -3.47
CA TRP A 516 20.65 -6.90 -2.44
C TRP A 516 19.93 -8.14 -3.02
N ILE A 517 19.25 -8.02 -4.17
CA ILE A 517 18.67 -9.19 -4.87
C ILE A 517 19.77 -10.12 -5.37
N GLU A 518 20.88 -9.58 -5.86
CA GLU A 518 22.05 -10.41 -6.22
C GLU A 518 22.64 -11.12 -4.99
N ASP A 519 22.67 -10.45 -3.84
CA ASP A 519 23.11 -11.04 -2.59
C ASP A 519 22.15 -12.16 -2.11
N ILE A 520 20.83 -11.95 -2.23
CA ILE A 520 19.81 -13.01 -2.01
C ILE A 520 20.07 -14.20 -2.93
N ARG A 521 20.41 -13.99 -4.19
CA ARG A 521 20.74 -15.06 -5.12
C ARG A 521 21.94 -15.88 -4.66
N ARG A 522 22.94 -15.25 -4.06
CA ARG A 522 24.14 -15.90 -3.52
C ARG A 522 23.84 -16.67 -2.25
N VAL A 523 23.02 -16.12 -1.37
CA VAL A 523 22.64 -16.75 -0.09
C VAL A 523 21.60 -17.86 -0.30
N GLY A 524 20.53 -17.59 -1.02
CA GLY A 524 19.35 -18.46 -1.14
C GLY A 524 19.27 -19.24 -2.45
N GLY A 525 20.08 -18.88 -3.45
CA GLY A 525 20.05 -19.50 -4.78
C GLY A 525 19.03 -18.87 -5.75
N GLN A 526 19.07 -19.35 -6.99
CA GLN A 526 18.27 -18.79 -8.08
C GLN A 526 16.77 -18.94 -7.87
N HIS A 527 16.30 -20.00 -7.18
CA HIS A 527 14.87 -20.23 -6.96
C HIS A 527 14.20 -19.11 -6.15
N VAL A 528 14.88 -18.55 -5.13
CA VAL A 528 14.35 -17.43 -4.34
C VAL A 528 14.18 -16.18 -5.22
N VAL A 529 15.16 -15.92 -6.08
CA VAL A 529 15.10 -14.79 -7.01
C VAL A 529 14.04 -14.99 -8.09
N ASP A 530 13.87 -16.23 -8.60
CA ASP A 530 12.80 -16.55 -9.54
C ASP A 530 11.41 -16.32 -8.92
N ASP A 531 11.27 -16.57 -7.63
CA ASP A 531 10.05 -16.28 -6.87
C ASP A 531 9.79 -14.77 -6.77
N LEU A 532 10.82 -13.97 -6.46
CA LEU A 532 10.75 -12.51 -6.47
C LEU A 532 10.40 -11.97 -7.87
N PHE A 533 10.95 -12.54 -8.94
CA PHE A 533 10.68 -12.12 -10.32
C PHE A 533 9.30 -12.55 -10.85
N ARG A 534 8.57 -13.41 -10.11
CA ARG A 534 7.13 -13.67 -10.31
C ARG A 534 6.25 -12.71 -9.50
N GLY A 535 6.84 -11.94 -8.59
CA GLY A 535 6.12 -11.05 -7.66
C GLY A 535 5.27 -10.01 -8.37
N ALA A 536 5.81 -9.31 -9.37
CA ALA A 536 5.07 -8.29 -10.10
C ALA A 536 3.82 -8.88 -10.81
N GLU A 537 3.92 -10.08 -11.43
CA GLU A 537 2.75 -10.75 -12.02
C GLU A 537 1.70 -11.08 -10.96
N SER A 538 2.12 -11.58 -9.79
CA SER A 538 1.21 -11.94 -8.71
C SER A 538 0.50 -10.72 -8.14
N TYR A 539 1.21 -9.63 -7.88
CA TYR A 539 0.62 -8.36 -7.45
C TYR A 539 -0.43 -7.85 -8.45
N LEU A 540 -0.09 -7.80 -9.73
CA LEU A 540 -1.01 -7.35 -10.78
C LEU A 540 -2.19 -8.31 -10.99
N THR A 541 -2.01 -9.59 -10.72
CA THR A 541 -3.10 -10.58 -10.77
C THR A 541 -4.11 -10.35 -9.65
N THR A 542 -3.63 -10.12 -8.42
CA THR A 542 -4.46 -9.71 -7.27
C THR A 542 -5.21 -8.42 -7.57
N TRP A 543 -4.49 -7.37 -8.02
CA TRP A 543 -5.11 -6.08 -8.34
C TRP A 543 -6.16 -6.21 -9.45
N GLY A 544 -5.84 -6.86 -10.58
CA GLY A 544 -6.80 -7.05 -11.66
C GLY A 544 -8.01 -7.93 -11.29
N ALA A 545 -7.83 -8.89 -10.38
CA ALA A 545 -8.95 -9.64 -9.82
C ALA A 545 -9.83 -8.74 -8.94
N THR A 546 -9.22 -7.86 -8.14
CA THR A 546 -9.90 -6.88 -7.28
C THR A 546 -10.75 -5.90 -8.09
N GLU A 547 -10.21 -5.34 -9.18
CA GLU A 547 -10.93 -4.43 -10.07
C GLU A 547 -12.12 -5.09 -10.78
N ARG A 548 -11.96 -6.35 -11.18
CA ARG A 548 -13.04 -7.14 -11.80
C ARG A 548 -14.07 -7.62 -10.80
N HIS A 549 -13.70 -7.65 -9.53
CA HIS A 549 -14.62 -8.01 -8.47
C HIS A 549 -15.63 -6.87 -8.27
N ARG A 550 -16.69 -6.91 -9.03
CA ARG A 550 -17.87 -6.13 -8.67
C ARG A 550 -18.56 -6.92 -7.56
N PRO A 551 -18.74 -6.34 -6.35
CA PRO A 551 -19.64 -6.94 -5.39
C PRO A 551 -20.91 -7.27 -6.15
N ALA A 552 -21.35 -8.53 -6.10
CA ALA A 552 -22.63 -8.87 -6.70
C ALA A 552 -23.64 -7.86 -6.15
N ALA A 553 -24.31 -7.15 -7.03
CA ALA A 553 -25.22 -6.07 -6.64
C ALA A 553 -26.10 -6.62 -5.51
N ASP A 554 -26.15 -5.91 -4.40
CA ASP A 554 -27.06 -6.27 -3.32
C ASP A 554 -28.48 -5.97 -3.81
N LEU A 555 -29.17 -7.01 -4.23
CA LEU A 555 -30.54 -6.94 -4.74
C LEU A 555 -31.54 -6.54 -3.65
N ALA A 556 -31.14 -6.65 -2.38
CA ALA A 556 -31.95 -6.23 -1.25
C ALA A 556 -31.87 -4.74 -0.96
N ARG A 557 -30.87 -4.04 -1.50
CA ARG A 557 -30.73 -2.60 -1.26
C ARG A 557 -31.98 -1.86 -1.69
N ASP A 558 -32.60 -1.17 -0.72
CA ASP A 558 -33.86 -0.43 -0.90
C ASP A 558 -35.04 -1.31 -1.37
N ALA A 559 -34.95 -2.65 -1.24
CA ALA A 559 -36.05 -3.54 -1.53
C ALA A 559 -37.25 -3.23 -0.61
N ARG A 560 -38.47 -3.53 -1.10
CA ARG A 560 -39.67 -3.39 -0.27
C ARG A 560 -39.67 -4.49 0.78
N ALA A 561 -39.35 -4.12 2.03
CA ALA A 561 -39.33 -5.03 3.16
C ALA A 561 -40.68 -5.07 3.91
N THR A 562 -41.15 -6.26 4.29
CA THR A 562 -42.28 -6.51 5.16
C THR A 562 -41.89 -7.54 6.23
N ALA A 563 -42.55 -7.57 7.37
CA ALA A 563 -42.27 -8.54 8.43
C ALA A 563 -43.55 -8.97 9.14
N SER A 564 -43.47 -10.09 9.87
CA SER A 564 -44.52 -10.59 10.75
C SER A 564 -44.86 -9.59 11.87
N SER A 565 -43.86 -8.90 12.40
CA SER A 565 -44.00 -7.86 13.42
C SER A 565 -42.82 -6.86 13.38
N ALA A 566 -42.97 -5.74 14.08
CA ALA A 566 -41.89 -4.82 14.36
C ALA A 566 -42.02 -4.34 15.82
N GLU A 567 -40.93 -4.47 16.61
CA GLU A 567 -40.92 -4.03 18.01
C GLU A 567 -41.22 -2.51 18.08
N TRP A 568 -42.14 -2.16 18.94
CA TRP A 568 -42.49 -0.75 19.12
C TRP A 568 -41.51 -0.03 20.06
N SER A 569 -41.08 1.16 19.66
CA SER A 569 -40.28 2.06 20.50
C SER A 569 -40.72 3.51 20.29
N PRO A 570 -40.78 4.31 21.36
CA PRO A 570 -41.06 5.74 21.25
C PRO A 570 -39.87 6.58 20.79
N PHE A 571 -38.65 6.00 20.75
CA PHE A 571 -37.41 6.72 20.51
C PHE A 571 -36.74 6.39 19.18
N THR A 572 -37.05 5.24 18.59
CA THR A 572 -36.44 4.78 17.32
C THR A 572 -37.40 3.89 16.54
N SER A 573 -37.16 3.76 15.23
CA SER A 573 -37.93 2.90 14.35
C SER A 573 -37.22 1.58 14.14
N TYR A 574 -37.88 0.47 14.41
CA TYR A 574 -37.42 -0.90 14.10
C TYR A 574 -38.19 -1.51 12.91
N ALA A 575 -38.62 -0.64 11.98
CA ALA A 575 -39.36 -1.05 10.80
C ALA A 575 -38.56 -2.00 9.89
N PRO A 576 -39.24 -2.91 9.14
CA PRO A 576 -38.59 -3.88 8.25
C PRO A 576 -37.62 -3.27 7.26
N ALA A 577 -37.90 -2.06 6.73
CA ALA A 577 -37.05 -1.36 5.79
C ALA A 577 -35.66 -0.97 6.37
N ARG A 578 -35.52 -0.97 7.70
CA ARG A 578 -34.24 -0.71 8.37
C ARG A 578 -33.23 -1.85 8.27
N ALA A 579 -33.64 -3.01 7.77
CA ALA A 579 -32.73 -4.13 7.50
C ALA A 579 -32.22 -4.18 6.06
N VAL A 580 -32.52 -3.16 5.23
CA VAL A 580 -32.10 -3.08 3.82
C VAL A 580 -31.75 -1.65 3.38
N ASP A 581 -31.61 -0.72 4.34
CA ASP A 581 -31.32 0.70 4.06
C ASP A 581 -29.80 0.96 3.95
N GLY A 582 -28.96 -0.05 4.24
CA GLY A 582 -27.51 -0.01 4.21
C GLY A 582 -26.88 0.80 5.34
N ASP A 583 -27.67 1.11 6.35
CA ASP A 583 -27.20 1.76 7.56
C ASP A 583 -27.17 0.78 8.74
N ARG A 584 -26.01 0.21 9.05
CA ARG A 584 -25.82 -0.68 10.20
C ARG A 584 -26.09 0.00 11.55
N GLY A 585 -26.24 1.32 11.59
CA GLY A 585 -26.71 2.05 12.76
C GLY A 585 -28.22 1.91 13.00
N THR A 586 -28.96 1.42 12.01
CA THR A 586 -30.37 1.10 12.08
C THR A 586 -30.58 -0.43 12.11
N ARG A 587 -31.81 -0.88 12.32
CA ARG A 587 -32.13 -2.32 12.34
C ARG A 587 -33.63 -2.58 12.30
N TRP A 588 -34.02 -3.73 11.79
CA TRP A 588 -35.32 -4.32 12.12
C TRP A 588 -35.25 -5.09 13.43
N ALA A 589 -36.31 -5.05 14.23
CA ALA A 589 -36.45 -5.93 15.38
C ALA A 589 -37.90 -6.45 15.45
N SER A 590 -38.08 -7.75 15.68
CA SER A 590 -39.40 -8.41 15.81
C SER A 590 -39.94 -8.37 17.23
N ASP A 591 -41.19 -8.74 17.40
CA ASP A 591 -41.75 -9.13 18.70
C ASP A 591 -40.99 -10.34 19.27
N ARG A 592 -41.06 -10.52 20.61
CA ARG A 592 -40.29 -11.50 21.38
C ARG A 592 -40.89 -12.88 21.37
N THR A 593 -41.26 -13.37 20.17
CA THR A 593 -41.79 -14.72 19.96
C THR A 593 -40.94 -15.43 18.89
N ASP A 594 -40.98 -16.76 18.86
CA ASP A 594 -40.44 -17.55 17.77
C ASP A 594 -41.38 -17.42 16.53
N ASP A 595 -41.02 -17.99 15.39
CA ASP A 595 -41.79 -17.98 14.14
C ASP A 595 -42.01 -16.59 13.50
N GLN A 596 -41.13 -15.65 13.79
CA GLN A 596 -41.11 -14.33 13.12
C GLN A 596 -40.38 -14.42 11.78
N TRP A 597 -40.74 -13.51 10.87
CA TRP A 597 -40.11 -13.45 9.55
C TRP A 597 -39.93 -12.03 9.05
N LEU A 598 -38.90 -11.85 8.21
CA LEU A 598 -38.65 -10.68 7.39
C LEU A 598 -38.67 -11.10 5.92
N SER A 599 -39.46 -10.44 5.08
CA SER A 599 -39.60 -10.73 3.65
C SER A 599 -39.27 -9.52 2.81
N LEU A 600 -38.49 -9.72 1.74
CA LEU A 600 -38.00 -8.71 0.81
C LEU A 600 -38.57 -8.96 -0.58
N ASP A 601 -39.20 -7.97 -1.20
CA ASP A 601 -39.60 -7.98 -2.61
C ASP A 601 -38.56 -7.22 -3.42
N LEU A 602 -37.82 -7.92 -4.25
CA LEU A 602 -36.71 -7.40 -5.08
C LEU A 602 -37.21 -6.68 -6.34
N GLY A 603 -38.51 -6.54 -6.53
CA GLY A 603 -39.13 -5.85 -7.67
C GLY A 603 -39.17 -6.65 -8.96
N ALA A 604 -38.20 -7.55 -9.19
CA ALA A 604 -38.11 -8.43 -10.36
C ALA A 604 -37.61 -9.82 -9.96
N THR A 605 -37.78 -10.81 -10.84
CA THR A 605 -37.17 -12.13 -10.68
C THR A 605 -35.66 -12.06 -10.96
N HIS A 606 -34.88 -12.59 -10.03
CA HIS A 606 -33.43 -12.67 -10.09
C HIS A 606 -32.94 -14.08 -9.82
N ARG A 607 -31.79 -14.43 -10.32
CA ARG A 607 -31.10 -15.68 -9.99
C ARG A 607 -30.27 -15.49 -8.73
N ILE A 608 -30.79 -15.96 -7.60
CA ILE A 608 -30.23 -15.74 -6.26
C ILE A 608 -29.47 -17.00 -5.82
N GLY A 609 -28.24 -16.83 -5.30
CA GLY A 609 -27.42 -17.95 -4.79
C GLY A 609 -26.81 -17.69 -3.41
N ARG A 610 -26.96 -16.47 -2.87
CA ARG A 610 -26.41 -16.11 -1.56
C ARG A 610 -27.29 -15.07 -0.86
N VAL A 611 -27.47 -15.26 0.46
CA VAL A 611 -28.11 -14.30 1.35
C VAL A 611 -27.18 -14.06 2.55
N THR A 612 -26.92 -12.81 2.88
CA THR A 612 -26.15 -12.42 4.07
C THR A 612 -27.08 -11.83 5.12
N LEU A 613 -26.85 -12.16 6.39
CA LEU A 613 -27.68 -11.74 7.52
C LEU A 613 -26.77 -11.15 8.60
N ASP A 614 -26.87 -9.85 8.81
CA ASP A 614 -26.10 -9.16 9.84
C ASP A 614 -26.95 -9.01 11.10
N TRP A 615 -26.81 -9.98 12.01
CA TRP A 615 -27.58 -10.02 13.24
C TRP A 615 -27.08 -9.00 14.26
N GLU A 616 -28.02 -8.35 14.90
CA GLU A 616 -27.78 -7.66 16.17
C GLU A 616 -27.64 -8.71 17.30
N ARG A 617 -27.43 -8.31 18.53
CA ARG A 617 -27.33 -9.24 19.67
C ARG A 617 -28.53 -10.16 19.87
N ALA A 618 -29.68 -9.81 19.30
CA ALA A 618 -30.91 -10.59 19.32
C ALA A 618 -31.04 -11.44 18.04
N TYR A 619 -30.33 -12.55 17.98
CA TYR A 619 -30.19 -13.40 16.81
C TYR A 619 -31.09 -14.67 16.85
N ALA A 620 -31.18 -15.35 15.72
CA ALA A 620 -31.85 -16.63 15.60
C ALA A 620 -30.88 -17.80 15.80
N GLY A 621 -31.08 -18.64 16.81
CA GLY A 621 -30.36 -19.91 16.99
C GLY A 621 -30.77 -20.99 15.98
N SER A 622 -31.99 -20.88 15.41
CA SER A 622 -32.43 -21.72 14.30
C SER A 622 -33.29 -20.88 13.36
N TYR A 623 -32.99 -20.93 12.07
CA TYR A 623 -33.72 -20.19 11.04
C TYR A 623 -33.53 -20.78 9.65
N ARG A 624 -34.35 -20.31 8.69
CA ARG A 624 -34.24 -20.71 7.29
C ARG A 624 -34.41 -19.51 6.36
N VAL A 625 -33.92 -19.68 5.14
CA VAL A 625 -34.14 -18.76 4.01
C VAL A 625 -35.08 -19.43 3.03
N ASP A 626 -36.20 -18.77 2.76
CA ASP A 626 -37.19 -19.19 1.77
C ASP A 626 -37.18 -18.21 0.59
N VAL A 627 -37.53 -18.71 -0.60
CA VAL A 627 -37.67 -17.90 -1.82
C VAL A 627 -39.02 -18.16 -2.48
N SER A 628 -39.56 -17.14 -3.18
CA SER A 628 -40.81 -17.19 -3.90
C SER A 628 -40.81 -16.26 -5.12
N ASN A 629 -41.66 -16.56 -6.12
CA ASN A 629 -41.91 -15.64 -7.24
C ASN A 629 -43.23 -14.85 -7.08
N ASP A 630 -44.17 -15.35 -6.31
CA ASP A 630 -45.52 -14.79 -6.17
C ASP A 630 -45.88 -14.35 -4.73
N GLY A 631 -45.00 -14.64 -3.76
CA GLY A 631 -45.21 -14.31 -2.34
C GLY A 631 -46.16 -15.25 -1.60
N THR A 632 -46.65 -16.28 -2.25
CA THR A 632 -47.57 -17.29 -1.68
C THR A 632 -46.92 -18.67 -1.63
N ASP A 633 -46.31 -19.11 -2.71
CA ASP A 633 -45.60 -20.38 -2.81
C ASP A 633 -44.12 -20.22 -2.44
N TRP A 634 -43.79 -20.64 -1.21
CA TRP A 634 -42.44 -20.48 -0.64
C TRP A 634 -41.68 -21.80 -0.67
N ARG A 635 -40.42 -21.73 -1.10
CA ARG A 635 -39.49 -22.86 -1.11
C ARG A 635 -38.28 -22.55 -0.25
N THR A 636 -37.99 -23.40 0.72
CA THR A 636 -36.77 -23.30 1.51
C THR A 636 -35.55 -23.63 0.64
N VAL A 637 -34.57 -22.74 0.61
CA VAL A 637 -33.31 -22.90 -0.12
C VAL A 637 -32.12 -23.10 0.79
N TRP A 638 -32.25 -22.71 2.06
CA TRP A 638 -31.19 -22.87 3.06
C TRP A 638 -31.78 -22.88 4.48
N SER A 639 -31.12 -23.57 5.43
CA SER A 639 -31.51 -23.54 6.84
C SER A 639 -30.35 -23.91 7.76
N THR A 640 -30.40 -23.43 9.01
CA THR A 640 -29.49 -23.81 10.10
C THR A 640 -30.22 -24.01 11.43
N THR A 641 -29.64 -24.82 12.29
CA THR A 641 -30.01 -24.98 13.71
C THR A 641 -28.92 -24.56 14.66
N ALA A 642 -27.85 -23.92 14.13
CA ALA A 642 -26.64 -23.54 14.84
C ALA A 642 -26.28 -22.07 14.58
N GLY A 643 -27.26 -21.17 14.50
CA GLY A 643 -27.02 -19.73 14.42
C GLY A 643 -26.42 -19.22 15.72
N ASP A 644 -25.38 -18.42 15.62
CA ASP A 644 -24.60 -17.86 16.74
C ASP A 644 -24.57 -16.32 16.76
N GLY A 645 -25.23 -15.67 15.79
CA GLY A 645 -25.31 -14.23 15.63
C GLY A 645 -24.13 -13.65 14.82
N GLY A 646 -24.03 -12.31 14.78
CA GLY A 646 -23.04 -11.65 13.91
C GLY A 646 -23.43 -11.75 12.43
N LEU A 647 -22.45 -11.94 11.55
CA LEU A 647 -22.67 -12.02 10.10
C LEU A 647 -22.77 -13.46 9.63
N ASP A 648 -23.99 -13.91 9.33
CA ASP A 648 -24.24 -15.21 8.73
C ASP A 648 -24.30 -15.12 7.19
N THR A 649 -23.81 -16.15 6.51
CA THR A 649 -23.87 -16.26 5.04
C THR A 649 -24.51 -17.58 4.62
N ALA A 650 -25.70 -17.48 4.08
CA ALA A 650 -26.43 -18.60 3.50
C ALA A 650 -26.08 -18.74 2.01
N VAL A 651 -25.32 -19.77 1.64
CA VAL A 651 -24.99 -20.09 0.23
C VAL A 651 -25.75 -21.34 -0.19
N PHE A 652 -26.40 -21.30 -1.35
CA PHE A 652 -27.25 -22.37 -1.86
C PHE A 652 -27.20 -22.50 -3.38
N THR A 653 -27.73 -23.58 -3.92
CA THR A 653 -27.89 -23.75 -5.37
C THR A 653 -28.75 -22.60 -5.92
N PRO A 654 -28.26 -21.81 -6.90
CA PRO A 654 -28.97 -20.63 -7.39
C PRO A 654 -30.41 -20.93 -7.79
N ALA A 655 -31.34 -20.11 -7.30
CA ALA A 655 -32.76 -20.20 -7.51
C ALA A 655 -33.33 -18.95 -8.17
N GLU A 656 -34.21 -19.08 -9.14
CA GLU A 656 -34.98 -17.97 -9.71
C GLU A 656 -36.07 -17.55 -8.73
N ALA A 657 -36.01 -16.30 -8.23
CA ALA A 657 -36.98 -15.76 -7.30
C ALA A 657 -37.06 -14.23 -7.34
N ARG A 658 -38.26 -13.70 -7.08
CA ARG A 658 -38.53 -12.28 -6.87
C ARG A 658 -38.51 -11.90 -5.39
N GLN A 659 -38.84 -12.84 -4.52
CA GLN A 659 -38.97 -12.59 -3.09
C GLN A 659 -38.05 -13.51 -2.29
N VAL A 660 -37.48 -12.96 -1.23
CA VAL A 660 -36.65 -13.68 -0.27
C VAL A 660 -37.20 -13.45 1.12
N ARG A 661 -37.30 -14.53 1.92
CA ARG A 661 -37.80 -14.44 3.29
C ARG A 661 -36.88 -15.15 4.25
N VAL A 662 -36.50 -14.46 5.30
CA VAL A 662 -35.81 -15.03 6.46
C VAL A 662 -36.85 -15.38 7.51
N VAL A 663 -36.87 -16.63 7.94
CA VAL A 663 -37.84 -17.14 8.92
C VAL A 663 -37.08 -17.65 10.13
N GLY A 664 -37.22 -16.96 11.26
CA GLY A 664 -36.74 -17.43 12.56
C GLY A 664 -37.60 -18.57 13.07
N LEU A 665 -36.99 -19.66 13.51
CA LEU A 665 -37.64 -20.85 14.05
C LEU A 665 -37.43 -20.95 15.56
N LYS A 666 -36.26 -20.52 16.05
CA LYS A 666 -35.93 -20.52 17.47
C LYS A 666 -34.97 -19.35 17.76
N ARG A 667 -35.33 -18.55 18.72
CA ARG A 667 -34.48 -17.43 19.18
C ARG A 667 -33.23 -17.95 19.89
N GLY A 668 -32.09 -17.30 19.65
CA GLY A 668 -30.83 -17.53 20.36
C GLY A 668 -30.77 -16.82 21.70
N THR A 669 -31.65 -15.84 21.94
CA THR A 669 -31.70 -15.01 23.13
C THR A 669 -33.12 -14.87 23.68
N ARG A 670 -33.27 -14.17 24.81
CA ARG A 670 -34.59 -13.84 25.39
C ARG A 670 -35.36 -12.74 24.63
N TYR A 671 -34.72 -12.07 23.69
CA TYR A 671 -35.29 -10.99 22.88
C TYR A 671 -35.96 -11.56 21.62
N GLY A 672 -36.50 -10.72 20.74
CA GLY A 672 -36.97 -11.12 19.42
C GLY A 672 -35.83 -11.46 18.47
N TYR A 673 -36.05 -11.30 17.17
CA TYR A 673 -35.00 -11.31 16.15
C TYR A 673 -34.69 -9.87 15.77
N SER A 674 -33.41 -9.56 15.51
CA SER A 674 -32.99 -8.24 15.14
C SER A 674 -31.86 -8.33 14.09
N LEU A 675 -32.07 -7.69 12.94
CA LEU A 675 -31.16 -7.65 11.82
C LEU A 675 -30.76 -6.20 11.55
N HIS A 676 -29.46 -5.92 11.54
CA HIS A 676 -28.92 -4.66 11.06
C HIS A 676 -29.09 -4.57 9.55
N GLU A 677 -28.67 -5.63 8.83
CA GLU A 677 -28.76 -5.68 7.37
C GLU A 677 -29.07 -7.10 6.87
N VAL A 678 -29.78 -7.17 5.76
CA VAL A 678 -29.96 -8.37 4.94
C VAL A 678 -29.50 -8.07 3.53
N GLY A 679 -28.49 -8.78 3.03
CA GLY A 679 -28.05 -8.69 1.64
C GLY A 679 -28.55 -9.89 0.83
N VAL A 680 -28.95 -9.65 -0.42
CA VAL A 680 -29.35 -10.68 -1.39
C VAL A 680 -28.50 -10.53 -2.65
N HIS A 681 -27.83 -11.61 -3.05
CA HIS A 681 -26.87 -11.56 -4.14
C HIS A 681 -27.14 -12.62 -5.21
N ALA A 682 -27.03 -12.21 -6.48
CA ALA A 682 -26.80 -13.14 -7.57
C ALA A 682 -25.42 -13.80 -7.40
N ARG A 683 -25.29 -15.05 -7.81
CA ARG A 683 -24.02 -15.75 -7.76
C ARG A 683 -23.32 -15.64 -9.12
#